data_7adab4d3472d9fb18b0424087a435f7b
#
_entry.id   7adab4d3472d9fb18b0424087a435f7b
#
_cell.length_a   1.000
_cell.length_b   1.000
_cell.length_c   1.000
_cell.angle_alpha   90.00
_cell.angle_beta   90.00
_cell.angle_gamma   90.00
#
_symmetry.space_group_name_H-M   'P 1'
#
loop_
_entity.id
_entity.type
_entity.pdbx_description
1 polymer ?
#
loop_
_entity_poly.entity_id
_entity_poly.type
_entity_poly.pdbx_seq_one_letter_code
_entity_poly.pdbx_strand_id
1 'polypeptide(L)'
;MTESAAESGILAAWHAFRIPTIVVLTAIVLFVRFYSQPKAKTPSSSSLPPSPRLEKAVGLEDKTRPVVPAVDAEKDQPKDKSIASGPKRIVGTRQPRGANKRQDADPSARPSFIKPVIFFASLTTSTERRAQWLEEELRTAAQATSKGVDTEYGLLPPEIYDLAAIDFEDHFVSAPKPPPNSPHTRYFYCFVIPTYNIDTIIDTFLSHLDETHNDFRIDTAPLSGLAGYSVFGFGDTEGWPTEEEGFCSQAKDLDRWMAKLTGKRRAYPMGMGDTKADPDQALKEWTTGLTEVLGEIVETGGLGEGVLGSGDPVESDEEDTDDDEESEQKPKKSKKAQAVVDLEDINIGGSAKKRRGDPLPVDFTTKSEKASSNQPTVKEMVPSTSPTYASLTKQGYTIVGSHSGVKICRWTKSAMRGRGSCYKYSFYGIKSHLCMETTPSLSCSNKCVFCWRHGTNPVGTTWRWKVDPPDLIFKGVKEGHYKKIKLMKGVPGVRAERFAEAMRIRHCALSLVGEPIFYPHINEFVGMLHDEEISSFLVCNAQHPDQLATLDRVTQLYVSIDASNRDSLKKIDRPLHRDFWERFQRCLDIIREKRNVQRTVFRLTLVKGFNVEDEVKGYADLVEKALPCFVEVKGVTYCGTSSSASVGLTMKNVPFYEEVVAFVEALNEELQKRGLKYGIGAEHAHSCCILLASERFYVNDKWHTRIDYERFFELLQKEKSEGISFRPEDYMRETEEWALWGNGGFDPNDTRVRKKGKNKDKPAVEQGCS
;
A
#
# COMPACT_ATOMS: atom_id res chain seq x y z
N MET A 1 57.27 15.37 30.11
CA MET A 1 56.15 14.93 30.97
C MET A 1 55.24 16.10 31.42
N THR A 2 55.19 17.23 30.71
CA THR A 2 54.40 18.41 31.13
C THR A 2 53.29 18.78 30.16
N GLU A 3 53.27 18.23 28.94
CA GLU A 3 52.20 18.51 27.96
C GLU A 3 50.94 17.62 28.11
N SER A 4 51.12 16.38 28.56
CA SER A 4 50.02 15.42 28.74
C SER A 4 49.06 15.75 29.90
N ALA A 5 49.52 16.53 30.90
CA ALA A 5 48.68 16.91 32.04
C ALA A 5 47.79 18.11 31.75
N ALA A 6 48.19 19.00 30.82
CA ALA A 6 47.41 20.17 30.42
C ALA A 6 46.20 19.79 29.50
N GLU A 7 46.44 18.83 28.59
CA GLU A 7 45.37 18.34 27.70
C GLU A 7 44.25 17.61 28.46
N SER A 8 44.58 16.80 29.46
CA SER A 8 43.60 16.10 30.29
C SER A 8 42.76 17.06 31.14
N GLY A 9 43.35 18.19 31.62
CA GLY A 9 42.63 19.23 32.36
C GLY A 9 41.64 20.00 31.50
N ILE A 10 41.99 20.32 30.26
CA ILE A 10 41.12 21.01 29.29
C ILE A 10 39.93 20.12 28.89
N LEU A 11 40.16 18.83 28.65
CA LEU A 11 39.08 17.87 28.32
C LEU A 11 38.11 17.69 29.50
N ALA A 12 38.60 17.59 30.73
CA ALA A 12 37.77 17.48 31.91
C ALA A 12 36.92 18.76 32.14
N ALA A 13 37.51 19.95 31.95
CA ALA A 13 36.77 21.20 32.00
C ALA A 13 35.73 21.30 30.92
N TRP A 14 36.04 20.88 29.69
CA TRP A 14 35.05 20.81 28.58
C TRP A 14 33.86 19.91 28.92
N HIS A 15 34.10 18.74 29.47
CA HIS A 15 33.05 17.82 29.88
C HIS A 15 32.19 18.34 31.03
N ALA A 16 32.74 19.11 31.95
CA ALA A 16 32.00 19.70 33.05
C ALA A 16 31.13 20.90 32.66
N PHE A 17 31.57 21.70 31.67
CA PHE A 17 30.89 22.96 31.31
C PHE A 17 30.10 22.93 30.01
N ARG A 18 30.19 21.86 29.19
CA ARG A 18 29.52 21.76 27.88
C ARG A 18 28.00 21.90 27.98
N ILE A 19 27.36 21.29 28.96
CA ILE A 19 25.90 21.34 29.13
C ILE A 19 25.44 22.75 29.56
N PRO A 20 26.01 23.37 30.59
CA PRO A 20 25.70 24.76 30.96
C PRO A 20 25.95 25.75 29.81
N THR A 21 27.03 25.59 29.05
CA THR A 21 27.36 26.48 27.94
C THR A 21 26.33 26.36 26.80
N ILE A 22 25.91 25.14 26.46
CA ILE A 22 24.87 24.92 25.45
C ILE A 22 23.53 25.50 25.89
N VAL A 23 23.15 25.35 27.17
CA VAL A 23 21.91 25.91 27.70
C VAL A 23 21.93 27.44 27.64
N VAL A 24 23.04 28.08 28.01
CA VAL A 24 23.19 29.54 27.95
C VAL A 24 23.12 30.03 26.50
N LEU A 25 23.84 29.39 25.58
CA LEU A 25 23.80 29.77 24.15
C LEU A 25 22.41 29.60 23.56
N THR A 26 21.71 28.52 23.90
CA THR A 26 20.32 28.30 23.45
C THR A 26 19.38 29.37 24.00
N ALA A 27 19.53 29.75 25.28
CA ALA A 27 18.74 30.82 25.89
C ALA A 27 19.01 32.16 25.21
N ILE A 28 20.28 32.48 24.87
CA ILE A 28 20.64 33.70 24.15
C ILE A 28 20.01 33.71 22.74
N VAL A 29 20.06 32.62 22.01
CA VAL A 29 19.46 32.50 20.68
C VAL A 29 17.94 32.67 20.74
N LEU A 30 17.28 32.06 21.71
CA LEU A 30 15.84 32.22 21.92
C LEU A 30 15.48 33.65 22.31
N PHE A 31 16.26 34.29 23.17
CA PHE A 31 16.08 35.69 23.57
C PHE A 31 16.24 36.65 22.38
N VAL A 32 17.29 36.48 21.56
CA VAL A 32 17.51 37.27 20.36
C VAL A 32 16.37 37.05 19.36
N ARG A 33 15.91 35.82 19.18
CA ARG A 33 14.78 35.51 18.29
C ARG A 33 13.47 36.11 18.77
N PHE A 34 13.24 36.17 20.07
CA PHE A 34 12.02 36.77 20.66
C PHE A 34 12.02 38.29 20.57
N TYR A 35 13.19 38.94 20.76
CA TYR A 35 13.30 40.40 20.71
C TYR A 35 13.53 40.96 19.29
N SER A 36 13.99 40.13 18.34
CA SER A 36 14.24 40.56 16.95
C SER A 36 13.02 40.42 16.03
N GLN A 37 11.89 39.97 16.52
CA GLN A 37 10.67 39.94 15.70
C GLN A 37 10.17 41.40 15.51
N PRO A 38 10.06 41.87 14.25
CA PRO A 38 9.45 43.17 13.99
C PRO A 38 7.99 43.14 14.41
N LYS A 39 7.59 44.09 15.26
CA LYS A 39 6.19 44.30 15.62
C LYS A 39 5.39 44.57 14.35
N ALA A 40 4.50 43.65 13.99
CA ALA A 40 3.58 43.81 12.90
C ALA A 40 2.77 45.09 13.09
N LYS A 41 2.96 46.07 12.21
CA LYS A 41 2.06 47.20 12.06
C LYS A 41 0.79 46.70 11.40
N THR A 42 -0.34 46.90 12.06
CA THR A 42 -1.67 46.71 11.46
C THR A 42 -1.77 47.55 10.18
N PRO A 43 -2.07 46.96 9.03
CA PRO A 43 -2.39 47.76 7.85
C PRO A 43 -3.85 48.17 7.88
N SER A 44 -4.05 49.46 7.72
CA SER A 44 -5.33 50.07 7.40
C SER A 44 -5.84 49.58 6.06
N SER A 45 -7.15 49.35 6.02
CA SER A 45 -7.95 48.94 4.85
C SER A 45 -7.60 49.71 3.58
N SER A 46 -7.10 49.03 2.55
CA SER A 46 -7.23 49.48 1.17
C SER A 46 -7.33 48.25 0.26
N SER A 47 -8.50 48.10 -0.30
CA SER A 47 -8.98 47.37 -1.49
C SER A 47 -7.97 46.58 -2.31
N LEU A 48 -8.12 45.26 -2.28
CA LEU A 48 -7.68 44.35 -3.32
C LEU A 48 -8.72 44.25 -4.45
N PRO A 49 -8.33 44.21 -5.71
CA PRO A 49 -9.27 44.01 -6.83
C PRO A 49 -9.79 42.58 -6.85
N PRO A 50 -11.06 42.35 -7.21
CA PRO A 50 -11.65 41.03 -7.28
C PRO A 50 -11.19 40.28 -8.52
N SER A 51 -10.90 39.01 -8.36
CA SER A 51 -10.76 38.04 -9.44
C SER A 51 -12.05 37.95 -10.26
N PRO A 52 -11.99 37.69 -11.57
CA PRO A 52 -13.17 37.71 -12.42
C PRO A 52 -14.08 36.51 -12.13
N ARG A 53 -15.24 36.79 -11.55
CA ARG A 53 -16.39 35.89 -11.60
C ARG A 53 -17.06 36.05 -12.96
N LEU A 54 -17.28 34.96 -13.63
CA LEU A 54 -18.14 34.86 -14.80
C LEU A 54 -19.55 35.29 -14.43
N GLU A 55 -20.00 36.43 -14.99
CA GLU A 55 -21.39 36.88 -14.94
C GLU A 55 -22.25 36.00 -15.85
N LYS A 56 -23.28 35.38 -15.25
CA LYS A 56 -24.41 34.86 -16.00
C LYS A 56 -25.41 36.01 -16.23
N ALA A 57 -25.73 36.23 -17.47
CA ALA A 57 -26.74 37.16 -17.93
C ALA A 57 -28.12 36.85 -17.31
N VAL A 58 -28.74 37.93 -16.81
CA VAL A 58 -30.10 37.92 -16.26
C VAL A 58 -31.04 38.44 -17.28
N GLY A 59 -32.16 37.74 -17.48
CA GLY A 59 -33.37 38.25 -18.11
C GLY A 59 -34.53 38.17 -17.13
N LEU A 60 -34.99 39.31 -16.68
CA LEU A 60 -36.36 39.81 -16.32
C LEU A 60 -37.49 38.76 -16.07
N GLU A 61 -38.28 38.85 -15.02
CA GLU A 61 -39.27 39.79 -14.49
C GLU A 61 -39.90 39.27 -13.16
N ASP A 62 -39.95 40.08 -12.19
CA ASP A 62 -40.98 40.71 -11.36
C ASP A 62 -42.21 39.87 -10.91
N LYS A 63 -42.41 39.80 -9.59
CA LYS A 63 -43.57 40.17 -8.76
C LYS A 63 -43.72 39.50 -7.41
N THR A 64 -43.86 40.37 -6.42
CA THR A 64 -44.68 40.32 -5.20
C THR A 64 -44.19 39.54 -3.96
N ARG A 65 -43.84 40.39 -2.98
CA ARG A 65 -43.82 40.12 -1.52
C ARG A 65 -45.23 39.78 -1.00
N PRO A 66 -45.31 39.08 0.17
CA PRO A 66 -45.72 39.86 1.36
C PRO A 66 -44.85 39.61 2.62
N VAL A 67 -44.89 40.63 3.44
CA VAL A 67 -44.31 40.87 4.77
C VAL A 67 -45.14 40.13 5.81
N VAL A 68 -44.52 39.60 6.91
CA VAL A 68 -45.09 39.53 8.27
C VAL A 68 -43.97 39.16 9.28
N PRO A 69 -44.16 39.42 10.60
CA PRO A 69 -43.40 40.40 11.37
C PRO A 69 -42.45 39.79 12.39
N ALA A 70 -41.66 40.71 12.99
CA ALA A 70 -40.69 40.46 14.05
C ALA A 70 -41.39 40.05 15.39
N VAL A 71 -40.75 39.11 16.09
CA VAL A 71 -40.96 38.95 17.54
C VAL A 71 -39.56 38.81 18.22
N ASP A 72 -39.50 39.36 19.38
CA ASP A 72 -38.44 39.88 20.19
C ASP A 72 -37.24 39.00 20.50
N ALA A 73 -36.16 39.73 20.73
CA ALA A 73 -34.85 39.28 21.15
C ALA A 73 -34.81 38.82 22.59
N GLU A 74 -34.17 37.71 22.86
CA GLU A 74 -33.56 37.43 24.15
C GLU A 74 -32.07 37.10 23.96
N LYS A 75 -31.24 37.75 24.74
CA LYS A 75 -29.79 37.73 24.70
C LYS A 75 -29.28 36.41 25.23
N ASP A 76 -28.53 35.67 24.44
CA ASP A 76 -27.56 34.74 24.96
C ASP A 76 -26.20 34.90 24.28
N GLN A 77 -25.16 34.85 25.10
CA GLN A 77 -23.77 35.13 24.75
C GLN A 77 -23.22 34.05 23.78
N PRO A 78 -22.30 34.41 22.89
CA PRO A 78 -21.72 33.45 21.97
C PRO A 78 -20.75 32.51 22.69
N LYS A 79 -21.10 31.22 22.72
CA LYS A 79 -20.13 30.15 23.00
C LYS A 79 -19.24 29.99 21.76
N ASP A 80 -17.94 30.06 21.99
CA ASP A 80 -16.90 29.78 21.03
C ASP A 80 -17.24 28.59 20.15
N LYS A 81 -17.43 28.85 18.87
CA LYS A 81 -17.45 27.78 17.83
C LYS A 81 -16.02 27.29 17.64
N SER A 82 -15.71 26.18 18.30
CA SER A 82 -14.53 25.39 17.96
C SER A 82 -14.58 25.06 16.48
N ILE A 83 -13.57 25.49 15.75
CA ILE A 83 -13.28 25.11 14.36
C ILE A 83 -13.38 23.58 14.29
N ALA A 84 -14.26 23.07 13.43
CA ALA A 84 -14.39 21.65 13.18
C ALA A 84 -13.06 21.13 12.65
N SER A 85 -12.27 20.52 13.51
CA SER A 85 -11.08 19.78 13.11
C SER A 85 -11.52 18.64 12.17
N GLY A 86 -10.88 18.55 11.01
CA GLY A 86 -11.05 17.44 10.09
C GLY A 86 -10.89 16.06 10.76
N PRO A 87 -11.14 14.96 10.06
CA PRO A 87 -11.22 13.65 10.66
C PRO A 87 -9.94 13.34 11.43
N LYS A 88 -10.01 13.38 12.75
CA LYS A 88 -8.91 13.02 13.63
C LYS A 88 -8.60 11.55 13.39
N ARG A 89 -7.37 11.27 12.99
CA ARG A 89 -6.80 9.92 13.02
C ARG A 89 -6.95 9.38 14.45
N ILE A 90 -7.72 8.32 14.62
CA ILE A 90 -7.76 7.58 15.88
C ILE A 90 -6.46 6.79 15.92
N VAL A 91 -5.47 7.36 16.58
CA VAL A 91 -4.24 6.63 16.92
C VAL A 91 -4.64 5.75 18.08
N GLY A 92 -4.84 4.47 17.84
CA GLY A 92 -4.81 3.47 18.91
C GLY A 92 -3.47 3.65 19.62
N THR A 93 -3.50 3.95 20.91
CA THR A 93 -2.30 4.05 21.73
C THR A 93 -1.69 2.66 21.80
N ARG A 94 -0.70 2.37 20.93
CA ARG A 94 0.25 1.31 21.19
C ARG A 94 0.96 1.70 22.49
N GLN A 95 0.67 1.01 23.57
CA GLN A 95 1.53 1.09 24.74
C GLN A 95 2.88 0.49 24.37
N PRO A 96 4.01 1.12 24.71
CA PRO A 96 5.32 0.54 24.52
C PRO A 96 5.38 -0.75 25.35
N ARG A 97 5.64 -1.87 24.68
CA ARG A 97 5.92 -3.15 25.31
C ARG A 97 7.28 -3.05 25.99
N GLY A 98 7.27 -2.86 27.27
CA GLY A 98 8.41 -2.97 28.14
C GLY A 98 7.94 -3.48 29.49
N ALA A 99 8.48 -4.64 29.89
CA ALA A 99 8.31 -5.30 31.18
C ALA A 99 6.99 -6.03 31.41
N ASN A 100 7.10 -7.34 31.65
CA ASN A 100 6.13 -8.22 32.28
C ASN A 100 5.40 -7.55 33.46
N LYS A 101 4.36 -6.80 33.17
CA LYS A 101 3.30 -6.51 34.13
C LYS A 101 2.13 -7.40 33.74
N ARG A 102 1.71 -8.29 34.63
CA ARG A 102 0.43 -8.96 34.60
C ARG A 102 -0.59 -7.93 34.12
N GLN A 103 -1.25 -8.21 33.00
CA GLN A 103 -2.39 -7.41 32.57
C GLN A 103 -3.45 -7.63 33.64
N ASP A 104 -3.61 -6.65 34.51
CA ASP A 104 -4.74 -6.59 35.41
C ASP A 104 -6.01 -6.72 34.55
N ALA A 105 -6.93 -7.58 34.95
CA ALA A 105 -8.20 -7.77 34.28
C ALA A 105 -8.81 -6.38 34.01
N ASP A 106 -9.27 -6.15 32.78
CA ASP A 106 -9.91 -4.89 32.40
C ASP A 106 -11.05 -4.61 33.39
N PRO A 107 -10.96 -3.55 34.24
CA PRO A 107 -11.97 -3.28 35.23
C PRO A 107 -13.34 -2.91 34.64
N SER A 108 -13.43 -2.77 33.31
CA SER A 108 -14.68 -2.58 32.57
C SER A 108 -15.23 -3.87 31.97
N ALA A 109 -14.54 -5.00 32.10
CA ALA A 109 -15.00 -6.30 31.60
C ALA A 109 -16.22 -6.75 32.43
N ARG A 110 -17.34 -7.01 31.75
CA ARG A 110 -18.57 -7.46 32.34
C ARG A 110 -19.03 -8.75 31.65
N PRO A 111 -19.70 -9.64 32.36
CA PRO A 111 -20.34 -10.79 31.73
C PRO A 111 -21.14 -10.35 30.50
N SER A 112 -21.09 -11.10 29.42
CA SER A 112 -21.64 -10.69 28.12
C SER A 112 -22.23 -11.89 27.39
N PHE A 113 -23.15 -11.62 26.48
CA PHE A 113 -23.52 -12.63 25.48
C PHE A 113 -22.39 -12.76 24.45
N ILE A 114 -21.89 -13.98 24.30
CA ILE A 114 -20.86 -14.30 23.30
C ILE A 114 -21.50 -15.04 22.14
N LYS A 115 -21.33 -14.48 20.92
CA LYS A 115 -21.82 -15.11 19.70
C LYS A 115 -20.64 -15.62 18.86
N PRO A 116 -20.41 -16.94 18.80
CA PRO A 116 -19.38 -17.50 17.93
C PRO A 116 -19.75 -17.31 16.45
N VAL A 117 -18.75 -17.00 15.63
CA VAL A 117 -18.86 -16.94 14.17
C VAL A 117 -17.76 -17.81 13.59
N ILE A 118 -18.13 -18.85 12.87
CA ILE A 118 -17.21 -19.83 12.30
C ILE A 118 -16.96 -19.46 10.85
N PHE A 119 -15.71 -19.26 10.47
CA PHE A 119 -15.28 -19.06 9.09
C PHE A 119 -14.49 -20.26 8.63
N PHE A 120 -14.83 -20.78 7.46
CA PHE A 120 -14.11 -21.90 6.87
C PHE A 120 -13.84 -21.65 5.37
N ALA A 121 -12.90 -22.42 4.83
CA ALA A 121 -12.69 -22.52 3.39
C ALA A 121 -12.61 -23.99 3.01
N SER A 122 -13.19 -24.36 1.87
CA SER A 122 -13.16 -25.74 1.41
C SER A 122 -13.12 -25.81 -0.11
N LEU A 123 -12.16 -26.58 -0.66
CA LEU A 123 -12.17 -26.99 -2.07
C LEU A 123 -12.92 -28.31 -2.28
N THR A 124 -12.92 -29.13 -1.23
CA THR A 124 -13.65 -30.37 -1.15
C THR A 124 -14.55 -30.31 0.08
N THR A 125 -15.65 -30.95 0.13
CA THR A 125 -16.60 -30.89 1.25
C THR A 125 -16.05 -31.34 2.62
N SER A 126 -14.77 -31.71 2.71
CA SER A 126 -14.17 -32.25 3.94
C SER A 126 -14.03 -31.22 5.06
N THR A 127 -13.50 -30.03 4.77
CA THR A 127 -13.37 -28.95 5.76
C THR A 127 -14.74 -28.36 6.12
N GLU A 128 -15.64 -28.26 5.16
CA GLU A 128 -17.01 -27.84 5.37
C GLU A 128 -17.73 -28.73 6.39
N ARG A 129 -17.66 -30.07 6.25
CA ARG A 129 -18.27 -31.01 7.22
C ARG A 129 -17.70 -30.84 8.64
N ARG A 130 -16.40 -30.59 8.75
CA ARG A 130 -15.72 -30.35 10.02
C ARG A 130 -16.15 -29.02 10.65
N ALA A 131 -16.33 -27.99 9.84
CA ALA A 131 -16.85 -26.71 10.31
C ALA A 131 -18.32 -26.82 10.76
N GLN A 132 -19.13 -27.59 10.03
CA GLN A 132 -20.52 -27.92 10.43
C GLN A 132 -20.57 -28.72 11.72
N TRP A 133 -19.64 -29.69 11.89
CA TRP A 133 -19.53 -30.43 13.16
C TRP A 133 -19.16 -29.49 14.32
N LEU A 134 -18.21 -28.57 14.15
CA LEU A 134 -17.87 -27.55 15.14
C LEU A 134 -19.08 -26.65 15.47
N GLU A 135 -19.86 -26.28 14.47
CA GLU A 135 -21.08 -25.49 14.64
C GLU A 135 -22.07 -26.21 15.56
N GLU A 136 -22.32 -27.52 15.36
CA GLU A 136 -23.24 -28.29 16.14
C GLU A 136 -22.78 -28.50 17.61
N GLU A 137 -21.48 -28.72 17.83
CA GLU A 137 -20.89 -28.80 19.16
C GLU A 137 -21.03 -27.46 19.91
N LEU A 138 -20.73 -26.34 19.30
CA LEU A 138 -20.89 -25.02 19.91
C LEU A 138 -22.38 -24.67 20.12
N ARG A 139 -23.29 -25.14 19.26
CA ARG A 139 -24.73 -25.00 19.41
C ARG A 139 -25.22 -25.80 20.62
N THR A 140 -24.72 -27.00 20.79
CA THR A 140 -25.05 -27.86 21.96
C THR A 140 -24.55 -27.21 23.26
N ALA A 141 -23.34 -26.65 23.25
CA ALA A 141 -22.79 -25.89 24.37
C ALA A 141 -23.65 -24.65 24.72
N ALA A 142 -24.10 -23.91 23.70
CA ALA A 142 -24.99 -22.77 23.89
C ALA A 142 -26.34 -23.17 24.51
N GLN A 143 -26.92 -24.30 24.10
CA GLN A 143 -28.16 -24.83 24.69
C GLN A 143 -27.99 -25.32 26.14
N ALA A 144 -26.82 -25.87 26.48
CA ALA A 144 -26.50 -26.28 27.83
C ALA A 144 -26.41 -25.08 28.78
N THR A 145 -25.81 -23.99 28.32
CA THR A 145 -25.68 -22.74 29.09
C THR A 145 -27.00 -22.01 29.26
N SER A 146 -27.96 -22.16 28.33
CA SER A 146 -29.27 -21.48 28.37
C SER A 146 -30.31 -22.15 29.28
N LYS A 147 -30.04 -23.32 29.85
CA LYS A 147 -30.99 -24.08 30.69
C LYS A 147 -31.10 -23.62 32.15
N GLY A 148 -30.36 -22.59 32.54
CA GLY A 148 -30.41 -21.99 33.87
C GLY A 148 -31.05 -20.60 33.84
N VAL A 149 -32.23 -20.45 34.39
CA VAL A 149 -32.93 -19.22 34.88
C VAL A 149 -32.34 -17.88 34.37
N ASP A 150 -33.16 -17.02 33.73
CA ASP A 150 -32.95 -15.58 33.41
C ASP A 150 -31.49 -15.05 33.60
N THR A 151 -30.56 -15.56 32.80
CA THR A 151 -29.17 -15.16 32.87
C THR A 151 -28.98 -13.93 32.00
N GLU A 152 -28.43 -12.87 32.57
CA GLU A 152 -28.09 -11.63 31.86
C GLU A 152 -26.90 -11.82 30.86
N TYR A 153 -26.31 -13.02 30.76
CA TYR A 153 -25.18 -13.37 29.90
C TYR A 153 -25.19 -14.87 29.52
N GLY A 154 -24.53 -15.23 28.43
CA GLY A 154 -24.48 -16.62 27.97
C GLY A 154 -23.84 -16.80 26.60
N LEU A 155 -23.69 -18.06 26.19
CA LEU A 155 -23.23 -18.40 24.83
C LEU A 155 -24.45 -18.45 23.90
N LEU A 156 -24.38 -17.69 22.79
CA LEU A 156 -25.41 -17.66 21.76
C LEU A 156 -25.13 -18.73 20.69
N PRO A 157 -26.15 -19.20 19.97
CA PRO A 157 -25.98 -20.14 18.88
C PRO A 157 -24.99 -19.57 17.85
N PRO A 158 -24.05 -20.39 17.33
CA PRO A 158 -23.05 -19.95 16.36
C PRO A 158 -23.63 -19.59 14.97
N GLU A 159 -22.93 -18.78 14.23
CA GLU A 159 -23.11 -18.58 12.78
C GLU A 159 -21.93 -19.20 12.04
N ILE A 160 -22.18 -19.73 10.84
CA ILE A 160 -21.15 -20.34 10.00
C ILE A 160 -21.12 -19.69 8.62
N TYR A 161 -19.92 -19.41 8.12
CA TYR A 161 -19.71 -18.76 6.83
C TYR A 161 -18.58 -19.42 6.04
N ASP A 162 -18.84 -19.70 4.78
CA ASP A 162 -17.80 -20.05 3.81
C ASP A 162 -17.11 -18.77 3.35
N LEU A 163 -15.78 -18.69 3.49
CA LEU A 163 -14.97 -17.57 3.01
C LEU A 163 -15.14 -17.33 1.50
N ALA A 164 -15.51 -18.35 0.72
CA ALA A 164 -15.79 -18.19 -0.70
C ALA A 164 -17.14 -17.51 -0.97
N ALA A 165 -18.06 -17.50 0.00
CA ALA A 165 -19.43 -17.03 -0.16
C ALA A 165 -19.70 -15.66 0.49
N ILE A 166 -18.75 -15.10 1.24
CA ILE A 166 -18.91 -13.82 1.95
C ILE A 166 -18.11 -12.69 1.34
N ASP A 167 -18.51 -11.46 1.64
CA ASP A 167 -17.68 -10.28 1.41
C ASP A 167 -16.80 -10.01 2.64
N PHE A 168 -15.49 -10.05 2.45
CA PHE A 168 -14.53 -9.87 3.54
C PHE A 168 -14.64 -8.48 4.20
N GLU A 169 -15.07 -7.46 3.45
CA GLU A 169 -15.21 -6.11 4.01
C GLU A 169 -16.31 -6.05 5.08
N ASP A 170 -17.34 -6.87 4.98
CA ASP A 170 -18.45 -6.88 5.95
C ASP A 170 -18.03 -7.44 7.31
N HIS A 171 -17.02 -8.32 7.34
CA HIS A 171 -16.61 -9.05 8.55
C HIS A 171 -15.23 -8.64 9.09
N PHE A 172 -14.29 -8.16 8.22
CA PHE A 172 -12.87 -8.02 8.60
C PHE A 172 -12.35 -6.58 8.57
N VAL A 173 -13.12 -5.61 8.10
CA VAL A 173 -12.77 -4.18 8.12
C VAL A 173 -13.20 -3.47 9.40
N SER A 174 -14.21 -4.00 10.09
CA SER A 174 -14.65 -3.51 11.40
C SER A 174 -15.38 -4.62 12.15
N ALA A 175 -15.22 -4.67 13.47
CA ALA A 175 -15.97 -5.62 14.29
C ALA A 175 -17.49 -5.46 14.11
N PRO A 176 -18.26 -6.54 14.02
CA PRO A 176 -19.72 -6.48 13.93
C PRO A 176 -20.31 -5.72 15.12
N LYS A 177 -21.35 -4.96 14.85
CA LYS A 177 -22.08 -4.25 15.93
C LYS A 177 -23.05 -5.19 16.62
N PRO A 178 -23.21 -5.09 17.94
CA PRO A 178 -24.23 -5.84 18.65
C PRO A 178 -25.63 -5.48 18.12
N PRO A 179 -26.56 -6.45 18.08
CA PRO A 179 -27.93 -6.20 17.64
C PRO A 179 -28.62 -5.22 18.60
N PRO A 180 -29.57 -4.40 18.10
CA PRO A 180 -30.25 -3.40 18.93
C PRO A 180 -30.97 -3.98 20.15
N ASN A 181 -31.46 -5.23 20.00
CA ASN A 181 -32.18 -5.94 21.06
C ASN A 181 -31.28 -6.62 22.10
N SER A 182 -29.95 -6.66 21.86
CA SER A 182 -28.95 -7.26 22.75
C SER A 182 -27.65 -6.47 22.72
N PRO A 183 -27.63 -5.30 23.37
CA PRO A 183 -26.48 -4.37 23.27
C PRO A 183 -25.19 -4.90 23.91
N HIS A 184 -25.28 -5.92 24.76
CA HIS A 184 -24.16 -6.56 25.43
C HIS A 184 -23.62 -7.79 24.68
N THR A 185 -24.04 -8.04 23.43
CA THR A 185 -23.54 -9.15 22.61
C THR A 185 -22.17 -8.77 22.02
N ARG A 186 -21.20 -9.66 22.20
CA ARG A 186 -19.88 -9.59 21.56
C ARG A 186 -19.67 -10.80 20.68
N TYR A 187 -18.98 -10.60 19.55
CA TYR A 187 -18.70 -11.66 18.58
C TYR A 187 -17.34 -12.30 18.88
N PHE A 188 -17.26 -13.61 18.67
CA PHE A 188 -16.03 -14.38 18.79
C PHE A 188 -15.77 -15.12 17.47
N TYR A 189 -14.59 -14.97 16.88
CA TYR A 189 -14.28 -15.55 15.58
C TYR A 189 -13.52 -16.87 15.70
N CYS A 190 -14.08 -17.93 15.11
CA CYS A 190 -13.47 -19.24 14.98
C CYS A 190 -13.12 -19.48 13.52
N PHE A 191 -11.92 -19.97 13.25
CA PHE A 191 -11.47 -20.27 11.90
C PHE A 191 -11.13 -21.73 11.74
N VAL A 192 -11.59 -22.35 10.65
CA VAL A 192 -11.29 -23.72 10.28
C VAL A 192 -10.70 -23.71 8.87
N ILE A 193 -9.36 -23.73 8.79
CA ILE A 193 -8.62 -23.40 7.58
C ILE A 193 -7.74 -24.56 7.10
N PRO A 194 -7.97 -25.12 5.91
CA PRO A 194 -7.06 -26.07 5.29
C PRO A 194 -5.86 -25.36 4.68
N THR A 195 -4.75 -26.09 4.49
CA THR A 195 -3.57 -25.60 3.81
C THR A 195 -3.47 -26.23 2.43
N TYR A 196 -3.34 -25.41 1.39
CA TYR A 196 -3.22 -25.84 0.00
C TYR A 196 -1.93 -25.29 -0.62
N ASN A 197 -1.32 -26.08 -1.51
CA ASN A 197 -0.15 -25.67 -2.29
C ASN A 197 -0.51 -24.96 -3.61
N ILE A 198 -1.75 -24.57 -3.77
CA ILE A 198 -2.27 -23.83 -4.92
C ILE A 198 -2.98 -22.57 -4.44
N ASP A 199 -3.02 -21.54 -5.29
CA ASP A 199 -3.77 -20.31 -5.02
C ASP A 199 -5.26 -20.62 -4.83
N THR A 200 -5.80 -20.24 -3.67
CA THR A 200 -7.20 -20.46 -3.30
C THR A 200 -7.85 -19.18 -2.79
N ILE A 201 -9.10 -19.27 -2.35
CA ILE A 201 -9.78 -18.17 -1.68
C ILE A 201 -9.05 -17.74 -0.39
N ILE A 202 -8.31 -18.68 0.25
CA ILE A 202 -7.58 -18.39 1.48
C ILE A 202 -6.46 -17.37 1.21
N ASP A 203 -5.72 -17.50 0.10
CA ASP A 203 -4.67 -16.55 -0.27
C ASP A 203 -5.24 -15.16 -0.58
N THR A 204 -6.44 -15.13 -1.19
CA THR A 204 -7.17 -13.89 -1.42
C THR A 204 -7.63 -13.28 -0.08
N PHE A 205 -8.08 -14.10 0.84
CA PHE A 205 -8.49 -13.69 2.18
C PHE A 205 -7.30 -13.16 3.01
N LEU A 206 -6.19 -13.87 3.05
CA LEU A 206 -4.97 -13.41 3.73
C LEU A 206 -4.43 -12.10 3.14
N SER A 207 -4.48 -11.96 1.80
CA SER A 207 -4.14 -10.69 1.14
C SER A 207 -5.09 -9.56 1.53
N HIS A 208 -6.38 -9.86 1.74
CA HIS A 208 -7.34 -8.85 2.20
C HIS A 208 -7.06 -8.42 3.64
N LEU A 209 -6.68 -9.35 4.54
CA LEU A 209 -6.30 -9.01 5.91
C LEU A 209 -5.03 -8.15 5.95
N ASP A 210 -4.03 -8.46 5.11
CA ASP A 210 -2.84 -7.64 4.92
C ASP A 210 -3.20 -6.24 4.41
N GLU A 211 -4.01 -6.15 3.35
CA GLU A 211 -4.51 -4.88 2.82
C GLU A 211 -5.30 -4.09 3.89
N THR A 212 -6.11 -4.75 4.71
CA THR A 212 -6.88 -4.13 5.79
C THR A 212 -5.98 -3.59 6.90
N HIS A 213 -4.97 -4.35 7.30
CA HIS A 213 -4.01 -3.91 8.32
C HIS A 213 -3.18 -2.71 7.86
N ASN A 214 -2.75 -2.70 6.59
CA ASN A 214 -1.90 -1.67 6.02
C ASN A 214 -2.69 -0.49 5.42
N ASP A 215 -4.02 -0.52 5.46
CA ASP A 215 -4.84 0.61 5.00
C ASP A 215 -4.91 1.69 6.08
N PHE A 216 -4.24 2.82 5.84
CA PHE A 216 -4.20 3.97 6.76
C PHE A 216 -5.57 4.56 7.10
N ARG A 217 -6.61 4.26 6.32
CA ARG A 217 -8.00 4.70 6.53
C ARG A 217 -8.76 3.84 7.53
N ILE A 218 -8.22 2.68 7.84
CA ILE A 218 -8.78 1.71 8.77
C ILE A 218 -8.00 1.81 10.07
N ASP A 219 -8.66 1.64 11.21
CA ASP A 219 -8.00 1.57 12.50
C ASP A 219 -6.90 0.49 12.49
N THR A 220 -5.83 0.68 13.23
CA THR A 220 -4.73 -0.32 13.35
C THR A 220 -5.22 -1.64 13.93
N ALA A 221 -6.27 -1.62 14.75
CA ALA A 221 -6.93 -2.80 15.31
C ALA A 221 -8.45 -2.74 15.07
N PRO A 222 -8.91 -2.86 13.81
CA PRO A 222 -10.31 -2.65 13.45
C PRO A 222 -11.26 -3.68 14.06
N LEU A 223 -10.73 -4.83 14.45
CA LEU A 223 -11.48 -5.93 15.08
C LEU A 223 -11.33 -5.98 16.61
N SER A 224 -10.81 -4.93 17.24
CA SER A 224 -10.64 -4.84 18.69
C SER A 224 -11.96 -5.00 19.49
N GLY A 225 -13.09 -4.76 18.86
CA GLY A 225 -14.44 -4.97 19.43
C GLY A 225 -14.85 -6.44 19.60
N LEU A 226 -14.13 -7.40 18.97
CA LEU A 226 -14.39 -8.82 19.15
C LEU A 226 -14.09 -9.26 20.60
N ALA A 227 -14.79 -10.27 21.10
CA ALA A 227 -14.46 -10.90 22.37
C ALA A 227 -13.11 -11.62 22.31
N GLY A 228 -12.81 -12.24 21.18
CA GLY A 228 -11.58 -12.95 20.90
C GLY A 228 -11.63 -13.67 19.56
N TYR A 229 -10.61 -14.47 19.30
CA TYR A 229 -10.56 -15.36 18.14
C TYR A 229 -9.75 -16.61 18.46
N SER A 230 -9.98 -17.67 17.67
CA SER A 230 -9.18 -18.90 17.68
C SER A 230 -9.11 -19.53 16.30
N VAL A 231 -8.02 -20.22 16.00
CA VAL A 231 -7.74 -20.79 14.67
C VAL A 231 -7.46 -22.28 14.79
N PHE A 232 -8.06 -23.08 13.92
CA PHE A 232 -7.72 -24.48 13.67
C PHE A 232 -7.26 -24.65 12.21
N GLY A 233 -6.06 -25.20 12.01
CA GLY A 233 -5.49 -25.46 10.70
C GLY A 233 -5.48 -26.95 10.36
N PHE A 234 -5.72 -27.28 9.08
CA PHE A 234 -5.45 -28.61 8.53
C PHE A 234 -4.29 -28.56 7.56
N GLY A 235 -3.40 -29.54 7.61
CA GLY A 235 -2.24 -29.65 6.74
C GLY A 235 -1.88 -31.10 6.45
N ASP A 236 -0.84 -31.31 5.67
CA ASP A 236 -0.25 -32.60 5.34
C ASP A 236 1.26 -32.52 5.61
N THR A 237 1.75 -33.22 6.61
CA THR A 237 3.16 -33.20 7.00
C THR A 237 4.06 -33.87 5.95
N GLU A 238 3.58 -34.86 5.21
CA GLU A 238 4.33 -35.57 4.19
C GLU A 238 4.29 -34.91 2.81
N GLY A 239 3.20 -34.16 2.53
CA GLY A 239 2.93 -33.59 1.22
C GLY A 239 3.53 -32.19 1.01
N TRP A 240 4.11 -31.56 2.00
CA TRP A 240 4.71 -30.24 1.91
C TRP A 240 6.22 -30.30 1.75
N PRO A 241 6.85 -29.45 0.92
CA PRO A 241 8.28 -29.55 0.62
C PRO A 241 9.21 -29.31 1.83
N THR A 242 8.70 -28.73 2.94
CA THR A 242 9.43 -28.52 4.18
C THR A 242 8.50 -28.68 5.38
N GLU A 243 8.78 -29.69 6.22
CA GLU A 243 7.95 -30.05 7.37
C GLU A 243 7.72 -28.89 8.37
N GLU A 244 8.72 -28.04 8.59
CA GLU A 244 8.65 -26.98 9.63
C GLU A 244 7.91 -25.72 9.16
N GLU A 245 8.02 -25.35 7.87
CA GLU A 245 7.46 -24.09 7.36
C GLU A 245 6.10 -24.25 6.64
N GLY A 246 5.85 -25.42 6.04
CA GLY A 246 4.67 -25.66 5.20
C GLY A 246 3.44 -26.15 5.95
N PHE A 247 3.60 -26.94 7.01
CA PHE A 247 2.48 -27.52 7.72
C PHE A 247 1.59 -26.46 8.40
N CYS A 248 0.31 -26.42 8.00
CA CYS A 248 -0.67 -25.45 8.48
C CYS A 248 -0.24 -23.97 8.27
N SER A 249 0.59 -23.66 7.26
CA SER A 249 1.15 -22.32 7.03
C SER A 249 0.08 -21.25 6.86
N GLN A 250 -0.99 -21.50 6.09
CA GLN A 250 -2.07 -20.54 5.88
C GLN A 250 -2.85 -20.24 7.17
N ALA A 251 -3.03 -21.23 8.05
CA ALA A 251 -3.64 -21.02 9.36
C ALA A 251 -2.71 -20.24 10.32
N LYS A 252 -1.40 -20.48 10.25
CA LYS A 252 -0.38 -19.71 11.00
C LYS A 252 -0.36 -18.25 10.55
N ASP A 253 -0.40 -18.00 9.25
CA ASP A 253 -0.45 -16.63 8.71
C ASP A 253 -1.77 -15.93 9.12
N LEU A 254 -2.88 -16.65 9.13
CA LEU A 254 -4.17 -16.12 9.60
C LEU A 254 -4.11 -15.74 11.08
N ASP A 255 -3.55 -16.59 11.93
CA ASP A 255 -3.37 -16.29 13.36
C ASP A 255 -2.59 -14.98 13.57
N ARG A 256 -1.49 -14.77 12.80
CA ARG A 256 -0.70 -13.53 12.83
C ARG A 256 -1.53 -12.30 12.43
N TRP A 257 -2.31 -12.40 11.37
CA TRP A 257 -3.15 -11.29 10.92
C TRP A 257 -4.27 -10.97 11.90
N MET A 258 -4.91 -12.01 12.46
CA MET A 258 -5.97 -11.81 13.45
C MET A 258 -5.42 -11.18 14.74
N ALA A 259 -4.22 -11.55 15.19
CA ALA A 259 -3.56 -10.91 16.32
C ALA A 259 -3.34 -9.40 16.06
N LYS A 260 -2.87 -9.03 14.87
CA LYS A 260 -2.65 -7.63 14.48
C LYS A 260 -3.97 -6.84 14.36
N LEU A 261 -4.99 -7.42 13.72
CA LEU A 261 -6.26 -6.75 13.47
C LEU A 261 -7.14 -6.63 14.72
N THR A 262 -7.01 -7.56 15.68
CA THR A 262 -7.76 -7.50 16.95
C THR A 262 -6.98 -6.78 18.06
N GLY A 263 -5.67 -6.72 17.98
CA GLY A 263 -4.80 -6.29 19.08
C GLY A 263 -4.84 -7.23 20.28
N LYS A 264 -5.31 -8.48 20.09
CA LYS A 264 -5.51 -9.48 21.13
C LYS A 264 -4.75 -10.76 20.80
N ARG A 265 -4.34 -11.48 21.84
CA ARG A 265 -3.86 -12.84 21.69
C ARG A 265 -4.97 -13.79 21.25
N ARG A 266 -4.66 -14.92 20.64
CA ARG A 266 -5.63 -15.99 20.43
C ARG A 266 -6.17 -16.47 21.77
N ALA A 267 -7.45 -16.77 21.80
CA ALA A 267 -8.13 -17.16 23.05
C ALA A 267 -7.71 -18.56 23.53
N TYR A 268 -7.50 -19.49 22.57
CA TYR A 268 -7.09 -20.87 22.83
C TYR A 268 -5.92 -21.21 21.89
N PRO A 269 -5.02 -22.15 22.28
CA PRO A 269 -3.89 -22.59 21.43
C PRO A 269 -4.36 -22.94 20.01
N MET A 270 -3.54 -22.58 19.01
CA MET A 270 -3.88 -22.91 17.62
C MET A 270 -3.91 -24.45 17.45
N GLY A 271 -5.06 -24.97 16.99
CA GLY A 271 -5.20 -26.39 16.66
C GLY A 271 -4.56 -26.68 15.29
N MET A 272 -3.93 -27.84 15.19
CA MET A 272 -3.31 -28.32 13.95
C MET A 272 -3.65 -29.78 13.72
N GLY A 273 -4.44 -30.07 12.66
CA GLY A 273 -4.82 -31.43 12.26
C GLY A 273 -4.01 -31.91 11.05
N ASP A 274 -3.30 -33.02 11.19
CA ASP A 274 -2.61 -33.67 10.10
C ASP A 274 -3.57 -34.60 9.36
N THR A 275 -3.72 -34.40 8.04
CA THR A 275 -4.58 -35.26 7.20
C THR A 275 -4.07 -36.71 7.08
N LYS A 276 -2.83 -36.97 7.44
CA LYS A 276 -2.25 -38.32 7.48
C LYS A 276 -2.44 -39.03 8.82
N ALA A 277 -2.74 -38.29 9.88
CA ALA A 277 -3.10 -38.83 11.19
C ALA A 277 -4.62 -38.86 11.39
N ASP A 278 -5.12 -38.57 12.58
CA ASP A 278 -6.54 -38.40 12.85
C ASP A 278 -6.89 -36.90 13.08
N PRO A 279 -7.15 -36.17 12.00
CA PRO A 279 -7.47 -34.75 12.08
C PRO A 279 -8.81 -34.47 12.78
N ASP A 280 -9.72 -35.44 12.82
CA ASP A 280 -11.03 -35.30 13.43
C ASP A 280 -10.93 -35.42 14.94
N GLN A 281 -10.04 -36.31 15.46
CA GLN A 281 -9.73 -36.38 16.89
C GLN A 281 -9.04 -35.08 17.37
N ALA A 282 -8.07 -34.57 16.61
CA ALA A 282 -7.40 -33.30 16.95
C ALA A 282 -8.40 -32.13 17.01
N LEU A 283 -9.33 -32.04 16.06
CA LEU A 283 -10.37 -31.03 16.08
C LEU A 283 -11.29 -31.17 17.30
N LYS A 284 -11.64 -32.40 17.67
CA LYS A 284 -12.50 -32.69 18.83
C LYS A 284 -11.85 -32.22 20.14
N GLU A 285 -10.58 -32.55 20.34
CA GLU A 285 -9.85 -32.14 21.53
C GLU A 285 -9.74 -30.62 21.60
N TRP A 286 -9.43 -29.97 20.46
CA TRP A 286 -9.36 -28.52 20.36
C TRP A 286 -10.71 -27.85 20.66
N THR A 287 -11.82 -28.41 20.15
CA THR A 287 -13.17 -27.89 20.38
C THR A 287 -13.57 -27.97 21.85
N THR A 288 -13.19 -29.02 22.54
CA THR A 288 -13.46 -29.17 23.98
C THR A 288 -12.82 -28.03 24.76
N GLY A 289 -11.50 -27.79 24.56
CA GLY A 289 -10.81 -26.70 25.25
C GLY A 289 -11.27 -25.32 24.84
N LEU A 290 -11.61 -25.13 23.54
CA LEU A 290 -12.20 -23.87 23.07
C LEU A 290 -13.56 -23.59 23.78
N THR A 291 -14.39 -24.59 23.97
CA THR A 291 -15.69 -24.44 24.63
C THR A 291 -15.54 -24.04 26.10
N GLU A 292 -14.56 -24.59 26.80
CA GLU A 292 -14.21 -24.18 28.16
C GLU A 292 -13.81 -22.72 28.25
N VAL A 293 -12.89 -22.27 27.34
CA VAL A 293 -12.47 -20.87 27.28
C VAL A 293 -13.63 -19.94 26.90
N LEU A 294 -14.51 -20.35 26.01
CA LEU A 294 -15.71 -19.54 25.69
C LEU A 294 -16.60 -19.36 26.92
N GLY A 295 -16.74 -20.40 27.78
CA GLY A 295 -17.45 -20.31 29.08
C GLY A 295 -16.80 -19.26 30.00
N GLU A 296 -15.49 -19.27 30.14
CA GLU A 296 -14.76 -18.26 30.91
C GLU A 296 -14.94 -16.84 30.36
N ILE A 297 -14.89 -16.67 29.02
CA ILE A 297 -15.11 -15.37 28.38
C ILE A 297 -16.54 -14.85 28.63
N VAL A 298 -17.55 -15.74 28.64
CA VAL A 298 -18.94 -15.38 28.97
C VAL A 298 -19.03 -14.82 30.40
N GLU A 299 -18.37 -15.46 31.35
CA GLU A 299 -18.42 -15.08 32.77
C GLU A 299 -17.60 -13.83 33.10
N THR A 300 -16.41 -13.72 32.50
CA THR A 300 -15.47 -12.65 32.82
C THR A 300 -15.57 -11.44 31.87
N GLY A 301 -16.16 -11.62 30.69
CA GLY A 301 -16.21 -10.61 29.63
C GLY A 301 -14.88 -10.37 28.93
N GLY A 302 -13.81 -11.13 29.22
CA GLY A 302 -12.48 -10.97 28.64
C GLY A 302 -11.72 -12.29 28.50
N LEU A 303 -10.52 -12.24 27.91
CA LEU A 303 -9.69 -13.44 27.66
C LEU A 303 -9.01 -14.02 28.92
N GLY A 304 -9.18 -13.38 30.10
CA GLY A 304 -8.57 -13.85 31.35
C GLY A 304 -7.04 -13.90 31.32
N GLU A 305 -6.43 -14.74 32.19
CA GLU A 305 -4.96 -14.96 32.21
C GLU A 305 -4.48 -15.80 31.01
N GLY A 306 -5.39 -16.49 30.32
CA GLY A 306 -5.12 -17.36 29.18
C GLY A 306 -4.68 -18.75 29.56
N VAL A 307 -4.88 -19.67 28.64
CA VAL A 307 -4.46 -21.09 28.76
C VAL A 307 -3.02 -21.21 28.30
N LEU A 308 -2.27 -22.14 28.90
CA LEU A 308 -0.90 -22.45 28.48
C LEU A 308 -0.86 -22.75 26.97
N GLY A 309 -0.03 -22.03 26.20
CA GLY A 309 0.02 -22.11 24.74
C GLY A 309 -1.01 -21.25 24.00
N SER A 310 -1.90 -20.50 24.69
CA SER A 310 -2.78 -19.52 24.02
C SER A 310 -1.97 -18.37 23.38
N GLY A 311 -0.73 -18.20 23.78
CA GLY A 311 0.28 -17.34 23.15
C GLY A 311 0.00 -15.86 23.30
N ASP A 312 1.04 -15.08 23.43
CA ASP A 312 0.99 -13.67 23.09
C ASP A 312 0.64 -13.53 21.59
N PRO A 313 0.03 -12.43 21.17
CA PRO A 313 -0.05 -12.14 19.75
C PRO A 313 1.36 -12.32 19.19
N VAL A 314 1.49 -13.09 18.11
CA VAL A 314 2.78 -13.35 17.47
C VAL A 314 3.51 -12.03 17.39
N GLU A 315 4.71 -11.99 17.94
CA GLU A 315 5.55 -10.82 17.95
C GLU A 315 5.49 -10.19 16.56
N SER A 316 5.00 -8.97 16.50
CA SER A 316 5.25 -8.14 15.34
C SER A 316 6.76 -8.16 15.22
N ASP A 317 7.32 -8.39 14.03
CA ASP A 317 8.73 -8.25 13.75
C ASP A 317 9.21 -6.99 14.48
N GLU A 318 9.60 -7.12 15.75
CA GLU A 318 10.26 -6.09 16.51
C GLU A 318 11.64 -6.03 15.90
N GLU A 319 11.91 -4.95 15.22
CA GLU A 319 13.25 -4.51 14.93
C GLU A 319 14.02 -4.55 16.25
N ASP A 320 15.04 -5.40 16.30
CA ASP A 320 16.07 -5.36 17.34
C ASP A 320 16.65 -3.94 17.37
N THR A 321 16.15 -3.10 18.26
CA THR A 321 16.90 -1.95 18.70
C THR A 321 17.93 -2.47 19.69
N ASP A 322 19.16 -2.59 19.19
CA ASP A 322 20.34 -2.83 20.00
C ASP A 322 20.46 -1.72 21.05
N ASP A 323 20.02 -2.02 22.27
CA ASP A 323 20.47 -1.33 23.46
C ASP A 323 21.45 -2.26 24.17
N ASP A 324 22.72 -1.91 24.05
CA ASP A 324 23.82 -2.53 24.75
C ASP A 324 23.64 -2.48 26.26
N GLU A 325 23.39 -3.62 26.91
CA GLU A 325 23.82 -3.86 28.28
C GLU A 325 24.48 -5.26 28.41
N GLU A 326 25.77 -5.23 28.73
CA GLU A 326 26.61 -6.39 29.02
C GLU A 326 26.04 -7.22 30.16
N SER A 327 25.78 -8.51 29.89
CA SER A 327 25.93 -9.56 30.92
C SER A 327 26.39 -10.85 30.31
N GLU A 328 27.54 -11.30 30.78
CA GLU A 328 28.21 -12.56 30.43
C GLU A 328 27.33 -13.78 30.67
N GLN A 329 27.03 -14.57 29.62
CA GLN A 329 26.88 -16.03 29.74
C GLN A 329 27.16 -16.75 28.41
N LYS A 330 27.72 -17.94 28.52
CA LYS A 330 28.38 -18.79 27.53
C LYS A 330 27.55 -19.22 26.32
N PRO A 331 28.20 -19.46 25.15
CA PRO A 331 27.50 -19.61 23.87
C PRO A 331 26.92 -20.99 23.61
N LYS A 332 25.65 -21.07 23.24
CA LYS A 332 25.08 -22.21 22.50
C LYS A 332 25.20 -21.94 21.00
N LYS A 333 25.83 -22.87 20.29
CA LYS A 333 26.09 -22.84 18.87
C LYS A 333 24.75 -22.83 18.08
N SER A 334 24.36 -21.73 17.47
CA SER A 334 23.36 -21.68 16.42
C SER A 334 24.04 -21.69 15.06
N LYS A 335 23.54 -22.51 14.13
CA LYS A 335 24.01 -22.58 12.76
C LYS A 335 23.62 -21.28 12.04
N LYS A 336 24.63 -20.48 11.66
CA LYS A 336 24.46 -19.30 10.81
C LYS A 336 23.93 -19.74 9.45
N ALA A 337 22.78 -19.20 9.06
CA ALA A 337 22.39 -19.11 7.68
C ALA A 337 23.39 -18.18 6.95
N GLN A 338 24.03 -18.66 5.90
CA GLN A 338 24.91 -17.87 5.07
C GLN A 338 24.09 -16.83 4.31
N ALA A 339 24.21 -15.58 4.70
CA ALA A 339 23.78 -14.47 3.87
C ALA A 339 24.61 -14.49 2.59
N VAL A 340 23.93 -14.51 1.44
CA VAL A 340 24.55 -14.35 0.14
C VAL A 340 25.02 -12.90 0.03
N VAL A 341 26.30 -12.66 0.20
CA VAL A 341 26.93 -11.35 -0.02
C VAL A 341 27.00 -11.13 -1.53
N ASP A 342 26.40 -10.06 -2.01
CA ASP A 342 26.44 -9.67 -3.40
C ASP A 342 27.85 -9.20 -3.76
N LEU A 343 28.42 -9.69 -4.85
CA LEU A 343 29.82 -9.49 -5.27
C LEU A 343 30.18 -8.01 -5.60
N GLU A 344 29.21 -7.10 -5.57
CA GLU A 344 29.41 -5.69 -5.88
C GLU A 344 29.75 -4.79 -4.67
N ASP A 345 29.68 -5.32 -3.43
CA ASP A 345 30.03 -4.57 -2.21
C ASP A 345 31.51 -4.70 -1.80
N ILE A 346 32.35 -5.30 -2.64
CA ILE A 346 33.79 -5.37 -2.38
C ILE A 346 34.45 -4.05 -2.81
N ASN A 347 34.59 -3.18 -1.85
CA ASN A 347 35.27 -1.89 -1.99
C ASN A 347 36.78 -2.10 -2.12
N ILE A 348 37.34 -1.89 -3.32
CA ILE A 348 38.78 -1.92 -3.57
C ILE A 348 39.37 -0.58 -3.10
N GLY A 349 39.83 -0.55 -1.87
CA GLY A 349 40.53 0.63 -1.36
C GLY A 349 40.72 0.64 0.14
N GLY A 350 41.68 -0.11 0.65
CA GLY A 350 42.06 -0.04 2.07
C GLY A 350 43.25 -0.92 2.42
N SER A 351 44.39 -0.29 2.54
CA SER A 351 45.70 -0.67 3.04
C SER A 351 45.79 -1.98 3.85
N ALA A 352 46.53 -2.94 3.32
CA ALA A 352 46.82 -4.23 3.93
C ALA A 352 47.74 -4.10 5.16
N LYS A 353 47.28 -4.60 6.32
CA LYS A 353 48.19 -5.05 7.41
C LYS A 353 48.38 -6.55 7.31
N LYS A 354 49.61 -6.96 6.94
CA LYS A 354 50.06 -8.34 6.90
C LYS A 354 49.87 -9.04 8.26
N ARG A 355 49.17 -10.19 8.25
CA ARG A 355 49.34 -11.23 9.28
C ARG A 355 49.88 -12.49 8.63
N ARG A 356 50.97 -13.02 9.23
CA ARG A 356 51.72 -14.23 8.84
C ARG A 356 50.83 -15.47 8.89
N GLY A 357 50.88 -16.29 7.84
CA GLY A 357 50.31 -17.63 7.77
C GLY A 357 49.75 -17.90 6.39
N ASP A 358 50.60 -17.87 5.34
CA ASP A 358 50.21 -18.16 3.95
C ASP A 358 50.02 -19.67 3.74
N PRO A 359 48.88 -20.12 3.17
CA PRO A 359 48.83 -21.40 2.48
C PRO A 359 49.54 -21.27 1.12
N LEU A 360 50.25 -22.32 0.73
CA LEU A 360 51.00 -22.42 -0.51
C LEU A 360 50.18 -22.13 -1.75
N PRO A 361 50.77 -21.55 -2.82
CA PRO A 361 50.09 -21.26 -4.04
C PRO A 361 49.65 -22.57 -4.74
N VAL A 362 48.35 -22.61 -5.08
CA VAL A 362 47.77 -23.69 -5.90
C VAL A 362 48.07 -23.37 -7.37
N ASP A 363 48.79 -24.28 -8.02
CA ASP A 363 49.13 -24.22 -9.42
C ASP A 363 47.88 -24.55 -10.28
N PHE A 364 47.38 -23.60 -11.02
CA PHE A 364 46.22 -23.76 -11.94
C PHE A 364 46.60 -24.26 -13.33
N THR A 365 47.81 -24.81 -13.54
CA THR A 365 48.27 -25.22 -14.87
C THR A 365 48.11 -26.71 -15.17
N THR A 366 47.60 -27.53 -14.27
CA THR A 366 47.30 -28.93 -14.59
C THR A 366 45.94 -29.09 -15.24
N LYS A 367 45.91 -29.14 -16.56
CA LYS A 367 44.79 -29.63 -17.35
C LYS A 367 44.44 -31.05 -16.98
N SER A 368 43.29 -31.24 -16.33
CA SER A 368 42.58 -32.52 -16.33
C SER A 368 41.49 -32.42 -17.41
N GLU A 369 41.69 -33.11 -18.51
CA GLU A 369 40.69 -33.27 -19.55
C GLU A 369 39.50 -34.07 -19.02
N LYS A 370 38.41 -33.36 -18.64
CA LYS A 370 37.07 -33.88 -18.68
C LYS A 370 36.25 -32.92 -19.54
N ALA A 371 35.94 -33.36 -20.74
CA ALA A 371 35.02 -32.72 -21.64
C ALA A 371 33.66 -32.52 -20.91
N SER A 372 33.33 -31.32 -20.54
CA SER A 372 31.98 -30.86 -20.30
C SER A 372 31.80 -29.55 -21.05
N SER A 373 30.85 -29.57 -21.98
CA SER A 373 30.38 -28.42 -22.70
C SER A 373 29.77 -27.39 -21.75
N ASN A 374 30.58 -26.57 -21.08
CA ASN A 374 30.14 -25.43 -20.28
C ASN A 374 30.15 -24.21 -21.19
N GLN A 375 29.09 -24.01 -21.97
CA GLN A 375 28.64 -22.64 -22.22
C GLN A 375 28.23 -22.03 -20.87
N PRO A 376 28.60 -20.79 -20.56
CA PRO A 376 28.18 -20.12 -19.34
C PRO A 376 26.64 -20.02 -19.38
N THR A 377 25.97 -20.82 -18.56
CA THR A 377 24.52 -20.76 -18.44
C THR A 377 24.16 -19.42 -17.80
N VAL A 378 23.57 -18.53 -18.59
CA VAL A 378 23.09 -17.22 -18.13
C VAL A 378 22.05 -17.47 -17.04
N LYS A 379 22.27 -16.88 -15.85
CA LYS A 379 21.39 -17.07 -14.69
C LYS A 379 19.99 -16.50 -14.93
N GLU A 380 18.99 -17.16 -14.40
CA GLU A 380 17.63 -16.61 -14.32
C GLU A 380 17.56 -15.49 -13.27
N MET A 381 16.74 -14.47 -13.51
CA MET A 381 16.57 -13.36 -12.56
C MET A 381 15.86 -13.81 -11.27
N VAL A 382 14.79 -14.57 -11.43
CA VAL A 382 14.01 -15.15 -10.32
C VAL A 382 13.77 -16.63 -10.60
N PRO A 383 14.75 -17.49 -10.28
CA PRO A 383 14.56 -18.93 -10.41
C PRO A 383 13.38 -19.45 -9.59
N SER A 384 12.63 -20.43 -10.09
CA SER A 384 11.47 -20.99 -9.39
C SER A 384 11.77 -21.58 -8.01
N THR A 385 13.03 -21.97 -7.77
CA THR A 385 13.52 -22.47 -6.47
C THR A 385 13.98 -21.38 -5.52
N SER A 386 13.95 -20.10 -5.93
CA SER A 386 14.48 -19.00 -5.13
C SER A 386 13.49 -18.55 -4.05
N PRO A 387 13.98 -18.08 -2.87
CA PRO A 387 13.13 -17.47 -1.84
C PRO A 387 12.35 -16.26 -2.39
N THR A 388 12.94 -15.51 -3.34
CA THR A 388 12.27 -14.39 -4.00
C THR A 388 11.05 -14.85 -4.79
N TYR A 389 11.14 -15.96 -5.52
CA TYR A 389 10.00 -16.54 -6.24
C TYR A 389 8.88 -16.92 -5.28
N ALA A 390 9.21 -17.64 -4.21
CA ALA A 390 8.24 -18.02 -3.18
C ALA A 390 7.58 -16.81 -2.52
N SER A 391 8.36 -15.79 -2.17
CA SER A 391 7.86 -14.53 -1.59
C SER A 391 6.94 -13.77 -2.54
N LEU A 392 7.29 -13.68 -3.82
CA LEU A 392 6.46 -13.01 -4.82
C LEU A 392 5.14 -13.75 -5.04
N THR A 393 5.19 -15.08 -5.15
CA THR A 393 4.01 -15.93 -5.31
C THR A 393 3.09 -15.81 -4.09
N LYS A 394 3.64 -15.87 -2.87
CA LYS A 394 2.90 -15.66 -1.63
C LYS A 394 2.19 -14.29 -1.59
N GLN A 395 2.76 -13.26 -2.20
CA GLN A 395 2.16 -11.93 -2.34
C GLN A 395 1.17 -11.82 -3.51
N GLY A 396 0.76 -12.92 -4.10
CA GLY A 396 -0.23 -12.99 -5.17
C GLY A 396 0.29 -12.60 -6.57
N TYR A 397 1.61 -12.60 -6.79
CA TYR A 397 2.17 -12.49 -8.13
C TYR A 397 2.08 -13.82 -8.88
N THR A 398 1.87 -13.76 -10.16
CA THR A 398 2.17 -14.86 -11.07
C THR A 398 3.45 -14.50 -11.82
N ILE A 399 4.51 -15.26 -11.58
CA ILE A 399 5.79 -15.08 -12.29
C ILE A 399 5.68 -15.74 -13.65
N VAL A 400 6.15 -15.04 -14.68
CA VAL A 400 6.14 -15.49 -16.07
C VAL A 400 7.57 -15.51 -16.60
N GLY A 401 7.99 -16.66 -17.10
CA GLY A 401 9.39 -16.87 -17.45
C GLY A 401 10.31 -16.70 -16.24
N SER A 402 11.46 -16.11 -16.45
CA SER A 402 12.51 -15.91 -15.42
C SER A 402 12.54 -14.52 -14.80
N HIS A 403 11.83 -13.53 -15.37
CA HIS A 403 12.02 -12.12 -14.98
C HIS A 403 10.76 -11.24 -15.06
N SER A 404 9.60 -11.81 -15.39
CA SER A 404 8.37 -11.06 -15.57
C SER A 404 7.31 -11.47 -14.58
N GLY A 405 6.30 -10.62 -14.34
CA GLY A 405 5.25 -10.92 -13.40
C GLY A 405 3.96 -10.14 -13.65
N VAL A 406 2.83 -10.71 -13.21
CA VAL A 406 1.50 -10.11 -13.28
C VAL A 406 0.78 -10.28 -11.95
N LYS A 407 0.04 -9.26 -11.54
CA LYS A 407 -0.78 -9.27 -10.33
C LYS A 407 -2.08 -8.51 -10.58
N ILE A 408 -3.18 -8.89 -9.91
CA ILE A 408 -4.40 -8.07 -9.86
C ILE A 408 -4.24 -7.01 -8.77
N CYS A 409 -4.44 -5.76 -9.15
CA CYS A 409 -4.42 -4.68 -8.17
C CYS A 409 -5.75 -4.57 -7.40
N ARG A 410 -5.70 -3.95 -6.21
CA ARG A 410 -6.89 -3.73 -5.37
C ARG A 410 -8.00 -2.96 -6.09
N TRP A 411 -7.64 -2.03 -6.96
CA TRP A 411 -8.61 -1.23 -7.71
C TRP A 411 -9.36 -2.04 -8.78
N THR A 412 -8.73 -3.07 -9.35
CA THR A 412 -9.42 -4.03 -10.23
C THR A 412 -10.52 -4.74 -9.45
N LYS A 413 -10.19 -5.25 -8.24
CA LYS A 413 -11.16 -5.90 -7.35
C LYS A 413 -12.28 -4.95 -6.92
N SER A 414 -11.95 -3.71 -6.56
CA SER A 414 -12.91 -2.67 -6.17
C SER A 414 -13.84 -2.29 -7.31
N ALA A 415 -13.30 -2.05 -8.51
CA ALA A 415 -14.08 -1.69 -9.69
C ALA A 415 -15.01 -2.82 -10.14
N MET A 416 -14.60 -4.09 -10.04
CA MET A 416 -15.48 -5.22 -10.33
C MET A 416 -16.69 -5.29 -9.39
N ARG A 417 -16.55 -4.79 -8.16
CA ARG A 417 -17.63 -4.68 -7.17
C ARG A 417 -18.44 -3.38 -7.29
N GLY A 418 -18.04 -2.45 -8.17
CA GLY A 418 -18.67 -1.13 -8.30
C GLY A 418 -18.50 -0.24 -7.05
N ARG A 419 -17.37 -0.40 -6.33
CA ARG A 419 -17.07 0.32 -5.09
C ARG A 419 -16.07 1.46 -5.26
N GLY A 420 -15.78 1.84 -6.49
CA GLY A 420 -14.82 2.87 -6.89
C GLY A 420 -13.68 2.31 -7.71
N SER A 421 -13.04 3.19 -8.45
CA SER A 421 -11.96 2.90 -9.39
C SER A 421 -10.68 3.64 -8.99
N CYS A 422 -9.55 3.31 -9.61
CA CYS A 422 -8.28 3.97 -9.45
C CYS A 422 -8.36 5.43 -9.92
N TYR A 423 -7.56 6.34 -9.35
CA TYR A 423 -7.42 7.71 -9.82
C TYR A 423 -7.11 7.83 -11.31
N LYS A 424 -6.45 6.84 -11.90
CA LYS A 424 -6.21 6.78 -13.35
C LYS A 424 -7.51 6.70 -14.17
N TYR A 425 -8.59 6.19 -13.59
CA TYR A 425 -9.91 6.23 -14.21
C TYR A 425 -10.47 7.65 -14.22
N SER A 426 -10.40 8.36 -13.11
CA SER A 426 -10.86 9.74 -13.01
C SER A 426 -10.07 10.64 -13.96
N PHE A 427 -8.76 10.51 -14.01
CA PHE A 427 -7.90 11.38 -14.81
C PHE A 427 -7.87 11.03 -16.30
N TYR A 428 -7.78 9.75 -16.63
CA TYR A 428 -7.46 9.30 -17.99
C TYR A 428 -8.49 8.35 -18.60
N GLY A 429 -9.54 7.99 -17.85
CA GLY A 429 -10.56 7.06 -18.33
C GLY A 429 -10.15 5.59 -18.35
N ILE A 430 -9.08 5.21 -17.61
CA ILE A 430 -8.60 3.81 -17.52
C ILE A 430 -9.56 3.02 -16.64
N LYS A 431 -10.43 2.21 -17.24
CA LYS A 431 -11.34 1.35 -16.50
C LYS A 431 -10.57 0.29 -15.71
N SER A 432 -10.58 0.39 -14.38
CA SER A 432 -9.73 -0.42 -13.50
C SER A 432 -9.98 -1.94 -13.62
N HIS A 433 -11.20 -2.37 -13.89
CA HIS A 433 -11.54 -3.78 -14.09
C HIS A 433 -11.09 -4.34 -15.45
N LEU A 434 -10.70 -3.48 -16.42
CA LEU A 434 -10.14 -3.86 -17.71
C LEU A 434 -8.62 -3.70 -17.77
N CYS A 435 -8.00 -3.36 -16.63
CA CYS A 435 -6.58 -3.05 -16.55
C CYS A 435 -5.79 -4.27 -16.05
N MET A 436 -4.84 -4.73 -16.87
CA MET A 436 -3.82 -5.69 -16.48
C MET A 436 -2.63 -4.92 -15.90
N GLU A 437 -2.20 -5.27 -14.70
CA GLU A 437 -1.01 -4.72 -14.06
C GLU A 437 0.13 -5.74 -14.15
N THR A 438 1.20 -5.40 -14.86
CA THR A 438 2.31 -6.31 -15.15
C THR A 438 3.65 -5.60 -15.22
N THR A 439 4.72 -6.38 -15.19
CA THR A 439 6.07 -5.93 -15.47
C THR A 439 6.83 -6.97 -16.29
N PRO A 440 7.49 -6.58 -17.38
CA PRO A 440 8.40 -7.48 -18.10
C PRO A 440 9.78 -7.57 -17.42
N SER A 441 10.08 -6.74 -16.40
CA SER A 441 11.31 -6.78 -15.63
C SER A 441 11.04 -6.59 -14.13
N LEU A 442 11.31 -7.65 -13.35
CA LEU A 442 11.27 -7.59 -11.89
C LEU A 442 12.48 -6.86 -11.30
N SER A 443 13.56 -6.67 -12.07
CA SER A 443 14.74 -5.91 -11.64
C SER A 443 14.52 -4.41 -11.73
N CYS A 444 15.11 -3.68 -10.79
CA CYS A 444 15.11 -2.21 -10.75
C CYS A 444 16.52 -1.68 -10.51
N SER A 445 16.78 -0.45 -10.97
CA SER A 445 18.01 0.28 -10.71
C SER A 445 17.96 1.21 -9.50
N ASN A 446 16.81 1.24 -8.78
CA ASN A 446 16.59 2.03 -7.58
C ASN A 446 16.18 1.14 -6.40
N LYS A 447 16.41 1.66 -5.17
CA LYS A 447 15.96 1.07 -3.90
C LYS A 447 15.14 2.11 -3.11
N CYS A 448 14.08 2.64 -3.72
CA CYS A 448 13.29 3.74 -3.14
C CYS A 448 12.77 3.40 -1.74
N VAL A 449 12.82 4.38 -0.82
CA VAL A 449 12.40 4.21 0.59
C VAL A 449 10.93 3.85 0.74
N PHE A 450 10.08 4.24 -0.22
CA PHE A 450 8.65 3.94 -0.26
C PHE A 450 8.30 2.76 -1.17
N CYS A 451 9.30 2.04 -1.68
CA CYS A 451 9.04 0.90 -2.57
C CYS A 451 8.25 -0.17 -1.81
N TRP A 452 7.07 -0.49 -2.29
CA TRP A 452 6.21 -1.51 -1.69
C TRP A 452 6.77 -2.93 -1.73
N ARG A 453 7.92 -3.11 -2.37
CA ARG A 453 8.72 -4.35 -2.36
C ARG A 453 9.86 -4.35 -1.35
N HIS A 454 10.09 -3.26 -0.63
CA HIS A 454 11.06 -3.18 0.45
C HIS A 454 12.45 -3.76 0.15
N GLY A 455 12.97 -3.49 -1.05
CA GLY A 455 14.31 -3.93 -1.43
C GLY A 455 14.48 -5.44 -1.68
N THR A 456 13.41 -6.22 -1.72
CA THR A 456 13.46 -7.67 -2.02
C THR A 456 13.49 -7.97 -3.52
N ASN A 457 13.38 -6.95 -4.39
CA ASN A 457 13.52 -7.11 -5.82
C ASN A 457 14.95 -7.43 -6.22
N PRO A 458 15.17 -8.18 -7.30
CA PRO A 458 16.44 -8.17 -7.99
C PRO A 458 16.81 -6.73 -8.38
N VAL A 459 18.07 -6.36 -8.21
CA VAL A 459 18.56 -5.03 -8.56
C VAL A 459 19.77 -5.11 -9.48
N GLY A 460 19.93 -4.11 -10.34
CA GLY A 460 21.06 -4.03 -11.24
C GLY A 460 21.05 -2.78 -12.10
N THR A 461 22.22 -2.39 -12.55
CA THR A 461 22.43 -1.23 -13.45
C THR A 461 22.47 -1.65 -14.93
N THR A 462 22.72 -2.94 -15.21
CA THR A 462 22.76 -3.54 -16.54
C THR A 462 22.02 -4.87 -16.53
N TRP A 463 21.45 -5.23 -17.67
CA TRP A 463 20.79 -6.52 -17.84
C TRP A 463 21.83 -7.64 -17.90
N ARG A 464 21.79 -8.58 -16.97
CA ARG A 464 22.77 -9.69 -16.85
C ARG A 464 22.11 -11.07 -16.75
N TRP A 465 20.81 -11.13 -16.89
CA TRP A 465 20.04 -12.35 -16.73
C TRP A 465 19.59 -12.91 -18.06
N LYS A 466 19.10 -14.13 -18.03
CA LYS A 466 18.41 -14.72 -19.17
C LYS A 466 17.31 -13.79 -19.66
N VAL A 467 17.25 -13.58 -20.95
CA VAL A 467 16.18 -12.79 -21.59
C VAL A 467 15.16 -13.76 -22.14
N ASP A 468 13.96 -13.71 -21.61
CA ASP A 468 12.84 -14.47 -22.16
C ASP A 468 12.22 -13.70 -23.34
N PRO A 469 11.75 -14.38 -24.40
CA PRO A 469 11.23 -13.70 -25.59
C PRO A 469 9.88 -13.02 -25.28
N PRO A 470 9.57 -11.89 -25.96
CA PRO A 470 8.42 -11.05 -25.66
C PRO A 470 7.07 -11.76 -25.86
N ASP A 471 6.98 -12.69 -26.82
CA ASP A 471 5.77 -13.48 -27.07
C ASP A 471 5.44 -14.44 -25.91
N LEU A 472 6.46 -15.07 -25.33
CA LEU A 472 6.30 -15.91 -24.14
C LEU A 472 5.77 -15.08 -22.96
N ILE A 473 6.38 -13.90 -22.73
CA ILE A 473 5.97 -13.03 -21.63
C ILE A 473 4.55 -12.51 -21.86
N PHE A 474 4.27 -12.00 -23.06
CA PHE A 474 2.96 -11.46 -23.41
C PHE A 474 1.83 -12.47 -23.20
N LYS A 475 2.02 -13.69 -23.72
CA LYS A 475 1.07 -14.78 -23.53
C LYS A 475 0.91 -15.13 -22.06
N GLY A 476 2.01 -15.31 -21.33
CA GLY A 476 1.99 -15.73 -19.94
C GLY A 476 1.36 -14.70 -19.00
N VAL A 477 1.61 -13.41 -19.18
CA VAL A 477 0.97 -12.36 -18.33
C VAL A 477 -0.52 -12.25 -18.59
N LYS A 478 -0.97 -12.40 -19.84
CA LYS A 478 -2.41 -12.45 -20.18
C LYS A 478 -3.10 -13.66 -19.55
N GLU A 479 -2.52 -14.84 -19.68
CA GLU A 479 -3.04 -16.07 -19.08
C GLU A 479 -3.09 -15.95 -17.56
N GLY A 480 -2.03 -15.44 -16.93
CA GLY A 480 -1.95 -15.17 -15.49
C GLY A 480 -3.01 -14.19 -15.03
N HIS A 481 -3.22 -13.09 -15.76
CA HIS A 481 -4.26 -12.12 -15.47
C HIS A 481 -5.66 -12.74 -15.56
N TYR A 482 -5.97 -13.42 -16.69
CA TYR A 482 -7.29 -14.03 -16.85
C TYR A 482 -7.56 -15.13 -15.82
N LYS A 483 -6.54 -15.91 -15.42
CA LYS A 483 -6.67 -16.88 -14.33
C LYS A 483 -7.15 -16.19 -13.05
N LYS A 484 -6.53 -15.06 -12.70
CA LYS A 484 -6.90 -14.27 -11.50
C LYS A 484 -8.28 -13.61 -11.60
N ILE A 485 -8.66 -13.10 -12.80
CA ILE A 485 -10.02 -12.58 -13.02
C ILE A 485 -11.05 -13.71 -12.85
N LYS A 486 -10.78 -14.90 -13.39
CA LYS A 486 -11.69 -16.06 -13.25
C LYS A 486 -11.92 -16.46 -11.80
N LEU A 487 -10.95 -16.27 -10.90
CA LEU A 487 -11.12 -16.52 -9.47
C LEU A 487 -12.11 -15.55 -8.81
N MET A 488 -12.40 -14.42 -9.45
CA MET A 488 -13.41 -13.47 -8.97
C MET A 488 -14.85 -13.87 -9.37
N LYS A 489 -15.02 -14.95 -10.15
CA LYS A 489 -16.36 -15.43 -10.53
C LYS A 489 -17.09 -15.96 -9.30
N GLY A 490 -18.28 -15.43 -9.06
CA GLY A 490 -19.11 -15.84 -7.91
C GLY A 490 -18.68 -15.24 -6.56
N VAL A 491 -17.60 -14.45 -6.51
CA VAL A 491 -17.24 -13.71 -5.30
C VAL A 491 -18.34 -12.68 -4.98
N PRO A 492 -18.85 -12.64 -3.74
CA PRO A 492 -19.91 -11.71 -3.34
C PRO A 492 -19.58 -10.26 -3.67
N GLY A 493 -20.60 -9.54 -4.14
CA GLY A 493 -20.48 -8.15 -4.52
C GLY A 493 -19.88 -7.91 -5.91
N VAL A 494 -19.31 -8.89 -6.58
CA VAL A 494 -18.82 -8.76 -7.96
C VAL A 494 -20.02 -8.65 -8.90
N ARG A 495 -20.08 -7.54 -9.65
CA ARG A 495 -21.14 -7.28 -10.64
C ARG A 495 -20.92 -8.15 -11.88
N ALA A 496 -21.95 -8.87 -12.32
CA ALA A 496 -21.86 -9.79 -13.47
C ALA A 496 -21.41 -9.10 -14.76
N GLU A 497 -21.88 -7.88 -15.01
CA GLU A 497 -21.49 -7.08 -16.19
C GLU A 497 -19.99 -6.73 -16.12
N ARG A 498 -19.51 -6.24 -14.97
CA ARG A 498 -18.11 -5.87 -14.77
C ARG A 498 -17.19 -7.09 -14.88
N PHE A 499 -17.64 -8.26 -14.39
CA PHE A 499 -16.90 -9.51 -14.56
C PHE A 499 -16.82 -9.92 -16.03
N ALA A 500 -17.91 -9.85 -16.77
CA ALA A 500 -17.94 -10.16 -18.21
C ALA A 500 -17.02 -9.22 -19.00
N GLU A 501 -17.07 -7.91 -18.71
CA GLU A 501 -16.16 -6.93 -19.31
C GLU A 501 -14.69 -7.24 -18.99
N ALA A 502 -14.36 -7.62 -17.75
CA ALA A 502 -12.99 -7.90 -17.30
C ALA A 502 -12.34 -9.12 -17.98
N MET A 503 -13.13 -9.94 -18.68
CA MET A 503 -12.61 -11.01 -19.54
C MET A 503 -11.98 -10.49 -20.84
N ARG A 504 -11.94 -9.17 -21.07
CA ARG A 504 -11.21 -8.53 -22.16
C ARG A 504 -10.30 -7.44 -21.60
N ILE A 505 -8.99 -7.65 -21.66
CA ILE A 505 -7.99 -6.63 -21.29
C ILE A 505 -8.06 -5.51 -22.32
N ARG A 506 -8.19 -4.25 -21.86
CA ARG A 506 -8.16 -3.03 -22.71
C ARG A 506 -7.00 -2.12 -22.36
N HIS A 507 -6.44 -2.27 -21.17
CA HIS A 507 -5.37 -1.43 -20.65
C HIS A 507 -4.28 -2.29 -20.04
N CYS A 508 -3.03 -1.91 -20.22
CA CYS A 508 -1.89 -2.55 -19.57
C CYS A 508 -1.07 -1.50 -18.80
N ALA A 509 -1.02 -1.63 -17.50
CA ALA A 509 -0.19 -0.81 -16.64
C ALA A 509 1.16 -1.50 -16.41
N LEU A 510 2.19 -1.00 -17.07
CA LEU A 510 3.59 -1.40 -16.90
C LEU A 510 4.17 -0.64 -15.70
N SER A 511 3.68 -0.95 -14.52
CA SER A 511 3.98 -0.22 -13.27
C SER A 511 3.92 -1.10 -12.03
N LEU A 512 3.99 -2.43 -12.21
CA LEU A 512 3.76 -3.36 -11.12
C LEU A 512 4.91 -3.32 -10.10
N VAL A 513 6.09 -3.75 -10.48
CA VAL A 513 7.30 -3.83 -9.66
C VAL A 513 8.50 -3.91 -10.59
N GLY A 514 9.69 -3.56 -10.10
CA GLY A 514 10.86 -3.50 -10.95
C GLY A 514 10.84 -2.27 -11.87
N GLU A 515 11.54 -2.35 -12.98
CA GLU A 515 11.68 -1.27 -13.96
C GLU A 515 11.34 -1.80 -15.36
N PRO A 516 10.13 -1.57 -15.87
CA PRO A 516 9.70 -2.13 -17.16
C PRO A 516 10.58 -1.77 -18.35
N ILE A 517 11.08 -0.52 -18.41
CA ILE A 517 11.91 -0.04 -19.52
C ILE A 517 13.29 -0.72 -19.57
N PHE A 518 13.67 -1.39 -18.50
CA PHE A 518 14.93 -2.13 -18.40
C PHE A 518 14.93 -3.42 -19.25
N TYR A 519 13.75 -3.94 -19.61
CA TYR A 519 13.60 -5.13 -20.44
C TYR A 519 14.11 -4.88 -21.86
N PRO A 520 15.05 -5.69 -22.40
CA PRO A 520 15.68 -5.42 -23.70
C PRO A 520 14.72 -5.39 -24.89
N HIS A 521 13.62 -6.14 -24.84
CA HIS A 521 12.59 -6.20 -25.89
C HIS A 521 11.33 -5.42 -25.53
N ILE A 522 11.46 -4.30 -24.82
CA ILE A 522 10.29 -3.52 -24.36
C ILE A 522 9.44 -3.00 -25.51
N ASN A 523 10.05 -2.58 -26.63
CA ASN A 523 9.33 -2.08 -27.80
C ASN A 523 8.51 -3.17 -28.48
N GLU A 524 9.08 -4.38 -28.64
CA GLU A 524 8.38 -5.54 -29.18
C GLU A 524 7.18 -5.91 -28.27
N PHE A 525 7.38 -5.91 -26.96
CA PHE A 525 6.30 -6.20 -25.99
C PHE A 525 5.18 -5.14 -26.06
N VAL A 526 5.52 -3.86 -26.16
CA VAL A 526 4.55 -2.76 -26.35
C VAL A 526 3.83 -2.89 -27.69
N GLY A 527 4.55 -3.26 -28.75
CA GLY A 527 3.98 -3.54 -30.07
C GLY A 527 2.88 -4.61 -30.00
N MET A 528 3.15 -5.73 -29.32
CA MET A 528 2.15 -6.82 -29.13
C MET A 528 0.92 -6.36 -28.35
N LEU A 529 1.07 -5.47 -27.36
CA LEU A 529 -0.09 -4.88 -26.66
C LEU A 529 -0.94 -4.06 -27.63
N HIS A 530 -0.30 -3.24 -28.44
CA HIS A 530 -0.99 -2.37 -29.40
C HIS A 530 -1.66 -3.12 -30.54
N ASP A 531 -1.07 -4.23 -30.98
CA ASP A 531 -1.65 -5.08 -32.04
C ASP A 531 -2.96 -5.76 -31.58
N GLU A 532 -3.15 -5.93 -30.26
CA GLU A 532 -4.42 -6.39 -29.67
C GLU A 532 -5.32 -5.23 -29.15
N GLU A 533 -5.05 -3.99 -29.53
CA GLU A 533 -5.75 -2.80 -29.06
C GLU A 533 -5.74 -2.66 -27.51
N ILE A 534 -4.65 -3.06 -26.87
CA ILE A 534 -4.43 -2.88 -25.43
C ILE A 534 -3.57 -1.63 -25.24
N SER A 535 -4.12 -0.61 -24.62
CA SER A 535 -3.38 0.63 -24.34
C SER A 535 -2.26 0.40 -23.32
N SER A 536 -1.13 1.06 -23.50
CA SER A 536 0.09 0.89 -22.72
C SER A 536 0.39 2.10 -21.83
N PHE A 537 0.57 1.86 -20.52
CA PHE A 537 0.93 2.87 -19.53
C PHE A 537 2.28 2.46 -18.93
N LEU A 538 3.36 3.05 -19.43
CA LEU A 538 4.72 2.70 -18.99
C LEU A 538 5.19 3.72 -17.95
N VAL A 539 5.63 3.22 -16.80
CA VAL A 539 6.23 4.03 -15.72
C VAL A 539 7.72 3.73 -15.65
N CYS A 540 8.55 4.76 -15.70
CA CYS A 540 9.99 4.63 -15.57
C CYS A 540 10.56 5.53 -14.46
N ASN A 541 11.70 5.12 -13.89
CA ASN A 541 12.38 5.75 -12.77
C ASN A 541 13.43 6.79 -13.20
N ALA A 542 13.44 7.19 -14.48
CA ALA A 542 14.39 8.15 -15.06
C ALA A 542 15.88 7.77 -14.92
N GLN A 543 16.22 6.48 -14.86
CA GLN A 543 17.61 6.00 -14.79
C GLN A 543 18.12 5.34 -16.07
N HIS A 544 17.27 5.21 -17.09
CA HIS A 544 17.55 4.52 -18.35
C HIS A 544 17.34 5.45 -19.56
N PRO A 545 18.16 6.52 -19.72
CA PRO A 545 17.97 7.53 -20.78
C PRO A 545 18.08 6.94 -22.19
N ASP A 546 18.97 5.96 -22.43
CA ASP A 546 19.15 5.37 -23.77
C ASP A 546 17.91 4.59 -24.19
N GLN A 547 17.33 3.78 -23.27
CA GLN A 547 16.10 3.06 -23.51
C GLN A 547 14.90 4.02 -23.65
N LEU A 548 14.88 5.10 -22.88
CA LEU A 548 13.84 6.11 -22.99
C LEU A 548 13.90 6.87 -24.33
N ALA A 549 15.09 7.14 -24.85
CA ALA A 549 15.27 7.78 -26.15
C ALA A 549 14.74 6.90 -27.29
N THR A 550 15.01 5.59 -27.23
CA THR A 550 14.64 4.61 -28.26
C THR A 550 13.27 3.97 -28.04
N LEU A 551 12.56 4.32 -26.95
CA LEU A 551 11.23 3.80 -26.67
C LEU A 551 10.25 4.23 -27.75
N ASP A 552 9.55 3.26 -28.32
CA ASP A 552 8.46 3.47 -29.26
C ASP A 552 7.27 4.17 -28.57
N ARG A 553 6.33 4.67 -29.36
CA ARG A 553 5.15 5.34 -28.83
C ARG A 553 4.37 4.41 -27.91
N VAL A 554 4.16 4.86 -26.67
CA VAL A 554 3.20 4.25 -25.73
C VAL A 554 1.97 5.16 -25.61
N THR A 555 0.84 4.62 -25.15
CA THR A 555 -0.38 5.41 -24.99
C THR A 555 -0.15 6.55 -24.01
N GLN A 556 0.56 6.30 -22.91
CA GLN A 556 0.99 7.32 -21.96
C GLN A 556 2.27 6.90 -21.24
N LEU A 557 3.24 7.78 -21.20
CA LEU A 557 4.54 7.59 -20.57
C LEU A 557 4.60 8.36 -19.25
N TYR A 558 4.88 7.64 -18.16
CA TYR A 558 5.09 8.23 -16.85
C TYR A 558 6.57 8.24 -16.50
N VAL A 559 7.03 9.34 -15.94
CA VAL A 559 8.35 9.45 -15.34
C VAL A 559 8.21 9.80 -13.87
N SER A 560 8.76 8.95 -13.01
CA SER A 560 8.78 9.19 -11.57
C SER A 560 9.75 10.33 -11.25
N ILE A 561 9.24 11.34 -10.55
CA ILE A 561 9.98 12.54 -10.12
C ILE A 561 9.76 12.66 -8.62
N ASP A 562 10.50 11.86 -7.87
CA ASP A 562 10.28 11.70 -6.44
C ASP A 562 11.11 12.67 -5.59
N ALA A 563 11.94 13.51 -6.21
CA ALA A 563 12.67 14.59 -5.57
C ALA A 563 13.01 15.72 -6.54
N SER A 564 13.16 16.93 -6.02
CA SER A 564 13.46 18.14 -6.79
C SER A 564 14.95 18.39 -7.01
N ASN A 565 15.81 17.73 -6.21
CA ASN A 565 17.25 17.96 -6.22
C ASN A 565 18.03 16.65 -6.03
N ARG A 566 19.35 16.71 -6.32
CA ARG A 566 20.25 15.55 -6.30
C ARG A 566 20.30 14.82 -4.96
N ASP A 567 20.38 15.58 -3.86
CA ASP A 567 20.57 15.02 -2.54
C ASP A 567 19.28 14.36 -2.02
N SER A 568 18.13 14.98 -2.27
CA SER A 568 16.81 14.40 -1.96
C SER A 568 16.57 13.15 -2.80
N LEU A 569 16.91 13.16 -4.11
CA LEU A 569 16.77 11.99 -4.97
C LEU A 569 17.63 10.81 -4.47
N LYS A 570 18.87 11.09 -4.05
CA LYS A 570 19.74 10.07 -3.47
C LYS A 570 19.17 9.47 -2.19
N LYS A 571 18.53 10.28 -1.34
CA LYS A 571 17.92 9.82 -0.08
C LYS A 571 16.64 9.01 -0.31
N ILE A 572 15.80 9.43 -1.26
CA ILE A 572 14.47 8.86 -1.49
C ILE A 572 14.56 7.65 -2.41
N ASP A 573 15.13 7.81 -3.61
CA ASP A 573 15.16 6.76 -4.63
C ASP A 573 16.32 5.79 -4.46
N ARG A 574 17.38 6.19 -3.75
CA ARG A 574 18.57 5.36 -3.51
C ARG A 574 19.07 4.66 -4.79
N PRO A 575 19.35 5.42 -5.86
CA PRO A 575 19.72 4.86 -7.15
C PRO A 575 21.08 4.16 -7.10
N LEU A 576 21.24 3.10 -7.90
CA LEU A 576 22.46 2.31 -7.99
C LEU A 576 23.47 2.89 -8.97
N HIS A 577 23.03 3.68 -9.94
CA HIS A 577 23.93 4.37 -10.87
C HIS A 577 24.70 5.48 -10.15
N ARG A 578 26.02 5.56 -10.38
CA ARG A 578 26.86 6.61 -9.81
C ARG A 578 26.55 7.98 -10.43
N ASP A 579 26.22 7.98 -11.71
CA ASP A 579 25.81 9.11 -12.53
C ASP A 579 24.26 9.30 -12.56
N PHE A 580 23.58 8.94 -11.46
CA PHE A 580 22.13 8.91 -11.38
C PHE A 580 21.47 10.26 -11.67
N TRP A 581 22.11 11.36 -11.24
CA TRP A 581 21.57 12.70 -11.45
C TRP A 581 21.69 13.15 -12.91
N GLU A 582 22.80 12.87 -13.54
CA GLU A 582 23.07 13.13 -14.94
C GLU A 582 22.13 12.33 -15.85
N ARG A 583 21.87 11.05 -15.51
CA ARG A 583 20.86 10.21 -16.17
C ARG A 583 19.47 10.79 -16.01
N PHE A 584 19.10 11.17 -14.79
CA PHE A 584 17.84 11.81 -14.49
C PHE A 584 17.65 13.08 -15.33
N GLN A 585 18.63 13.98 -15.34
CA GLN A 585 18.59 15.22 -16.12
C GLN A 585 18.48 14.95 -17.64
N ARG A 586 19.18 13.95 -18.15
CA ARG A 586 19.08 13.55 -19.56
C ARG A 586 17.71 12.98 -19.90
N CYS A 587 17.08 12.22 -18.99
CA CYS A 587 15.71 11.77 -19.18
C CYS A 587 14.73 12.94 -19.29
N LEU A 588 14.91 14.01 -18.52
CA LEU A 588 14.08 15.22 -18.64
C LEU A 588 14.24 15.90 -20.02
N ASP A 589 15.46 15.97 -20.54
CA ASP A 589 15.70 16.51 -21.87
C ASP A 589 15.00 15.66 -22.96
N ILE A 590 15.07 14.33 -22.86
CA ILE A 590 14.37 13.40 -23.76
C ILE A 590 12.84 13.58 -23.68
N ILE A 591 12.29 13.78 -22.49
CA ILE A 591 10.85 14.05 -22.31
C ILE A 591 10.46 15.34 -23.01
N ARG A 592 11.29 16.39 -22.92
CA ARG A 592 11.06 17.64 -23.63
C ARG A 592 11.05 17.46 -25.15
N GLU A 593 11.99 16.66 -25.69
CA GLU A 593 12.03 16.33 -27.11
C GLU A 593 10.79 15.56 -27.56
N LYS A 594 10.38 14.57 -26.78
CA LYS A 594 9.21 13.71 -27.07
C LYS A 594 7.86 14.38 -26.82
N ARG A 595 7.77 15.56 -26.21
CA ARG A 595 6.53 16.20 -25.74
C ARG A 595 5.43 16.40 -26.80
N ASN A 596 5.83 16.50 -28.08
CA ASN A 596 4.89 16.74 -29.18
C ASN A 596 4.39 15.45 -29.82
N VAL A 597 5.06 14.32 -29.57
CA VAL A 597 4.70 13.03 -30.15
C VAL A 597 4.28 12.01 -29.08
N GLN A 598 4.67 12.21 -27.82
CA GLN A 598 4.40 11.31 -26.72
C GLN A 598 3.61 12.02 -25.62
N ARG A 599 2.52 11.45 -25.17
CA ARG A 599 1.78 11.90 -24.00
C ARG A 599 2.58 11.54 -22.75
N THR A 600 3.02 12.55 -22.00
CA THR A 600 3.97 12.43 -20.90
C THR A 600 3.38 12.88 -19.59
N VAL A 601 3.70 12.18 -18.52
CA VAL A 601 3.25 12.48 -17.15
C VAL A 601 4.45 12.46 -16.20
N PHE A 602 4.66 13.53 -15.48
CA PHE A 602 5.48 13.53 -14.27
C PHE A 602 4.66 12.97 -13.13
N ARG A 603 5.17 11.95 -12.45
CA ARG A 603 4.53 11.36 -11.31
C ARG A 603 5.34 11.67 -10.05
N LEU A 604 4.82 12.54 -9.21
CA LEU A 604 5.41 12.94 -7.95
C LEU A 604 4.81 12.10 -6.82
N THR A 605 5.66 11.44 -6.04
CA THR A 605 5.25 10.74 -4.83
C THR A 605 5.65 11.56 -3.62
N LEU A 606 4.71 12.21 -2.96
CA LEU A 606 4.97 13.05 -1.80
C LEU A 606 5.15 12.22 -0.54
N VAL A 607 6.27 12.42 0.15
CA VAL A 607 6.64 11.76 1.39
C VAL A 607 6.96 12.84 2.42
N LYS A 608 6.11 12.99 3.43
CA LYS A 608 6.25 14.01 4.47
C LYS A 608 7.57 13.86 5.23
N GLY A 609 8.28 14.96 5.43
CA GLY A 609 9.61 14.99 6.03
C GLY A 609 10.74 14.60 5.08
N PHE A 610 10.44 14.43 3.75
CA PHE A 610 11.44 14.13 2.74
C PHE A 610 11.39 15.08 1.55
N ASN A 611 10.23 15.30 0.93
CA ASN A 611 10.10 16.05 -0.32
C ASN A 611 8.83 16.93 -0.39
N VAL A 612 8.20 17.22 0.73
CA VAL A 612 7.00 18.08 0.77
C VAL A 612 7.35 19.52 1.15
N GLU A 613 8.25 19.66 2.12
CA GLU A 613 8.66 20.95 2.65
C GLU A 613 9.73 21.57 1.75
N ASP A 614 9.58 22.87 1.43
CA ASP A 614 10.55 23.73 0.70
C ASP A 614 11.03 23.28 -0.69
N GLU A 615 10.43 22.23 -1.29
CA GLU A 615 10.87 21.70 -2.60
C GLU A 615 10.03 22.18 -3.81
N VAL A 616 9.00 22.97 -3.62
CA VAL A 616 8.07 23.43 -4.68
C VAL A 616 8.80 24.11 -5.84
N LYS A 617 9.76 24.98 -5.55
CA LYS A 617 10.54 25.70 -6.59
C LYS A 617 11.38 24.75 -7.42
N GLY A 618 12.03 23.79 -6.76
CA GLY A 618 12.83 22.80 -7.46
C GLY A 618 11.98 21.88 -8.35
N TYR A 619 10.78 21.49 -7.91
CA TYR A 619 9.86 20.78 -8.79
C TYR A 619 9.41 21.62 -9.97
N ALA A 620 9.15 22.93 -9.77
CA ALA A 620 8.85 23.84 -10.87
C ALA A 620 10.03 23.96 -11.88
N ASP A 621 11.30 23.95 -11.42
CA ASP A 621 12.47 23.90 -12.31
C ASP A 621 12.47 22.65 -13.19
N LEU A 622 12.13 21.49 -12.63
CA LEU A 622 12.06 20.23 -13.39
C LEU A 622 10.91 20.23 -14.41
N VAL A 623 9.75 20.79 -14.04
CA VAL A 623 8.61 20.97 -14.96
C VAL A 623 8.96 21.93 -16.07
N GLU A 624 9.60 23.04 -15.79
CA GLU A 624 10.08 24.04 -16.78
C GLU A 624 11.09 23.42 -17.74
N LYS A 625 11.98 22.58 -17.23
CA LYS A 625 12.97 21.88 -18.05
C LYS A 625 12.32 20.92 -19.04
N ALA A 626 11.40 20.08 -18.60
CA ALA A 626 10.86 18.96 -19.40
C ALA A 626 9.54 19.27 -20.10
N LEU A 627 8.74 20.19 -19.59
CA LEU A 627 7.39 20.55 -20.07
C LEU A 627 6.49 19.33 -20.34
N PRO A 628 6.23 18.47 -19.33
CA PRO A 628 5.37 17.31 -19.49
C PRO A 628 3.94 17.72 -19.83
N CYS A 629 3.13 16.83 -20.40
CA CYS A 629 1.72 17.07 -20.64
C CYS A 629 0.95 17.23 -19.30
N PHE A 630 1.34 16.44 -18.30
CA PHE A 630 0.67 16.41 -16.99
C PHE A 630 1.69 16.26 -15.86
N VAL A 631 1.31 16.77 -14.68
CA VAL A 631 2.01 16.50 -13.42
C VAL A 631 1.00 15.87 -12.46
N GLU A 632 1.19 14.59 -12.19
CA GLU A 632 0.38 13.79 -11.26
C GLU A 632 1.04 13.82 -9.88
N VAL A 633 0.41 14.46 -8.92
CA VAL A 633 0.92 14.58 -7.55
C VAL A 633 0.12 13.66 -6.64
N LYS A 634 0.80 12.76 -5.96
CA LYS A 634 0.16 11.75 -5.13
C LYS A 634 0.86 11.61 -3.78
N GLY A 635 0.09 11.58 -2.69
CA GLY A 635 0.60 11.17 -1.38
C GLY A 635 1.08 9.70 -1.41
N VAL A 636 2.21 9.44 -0.76
CA VAL A 636 2.78 8.09 -0.63
C VAL A 636 1.76 7.14 0.02
N THR A 637 1.78 5.88 -0.41
CA THR A 637 1.05 4.81 0.28
C THR A 637 2.04 4.05 1.15
N TYR A 638 1.78 4.00 2.45
CA TYR A 638 2.60 3.21 3.37
C TYR A 638 2.33 1.72 3.18
N CYS A 639 3.35 0.96 2.88
CA CYS A 639 3.28 -0.47 2.62
C CYS A 639 4.13 -1.29 3.63
N GLY A 640 4.45 -0.72 4.78
CA GLY A 640 5.35 -1.31 5.77
C GLY A 640 6.77 -0.75 5.68
N THR A 641 7.64 -1.23 6.56
CA THR A 641 9.06 -0.83 6.66
C THR A 641 9.92 -1.99 6.19
N SER A 642 10.99 -1.70 5.46
CA SER A 642 12.02 -2.70 5.13
C SER A 642 13.01 -2.81 6.27
N SER A 643 13.28 -4.03 6.74
CA SER A 643 14.37 -4.32 7.69
C SER A 643 15.76 -3.93 7.16
N SER A 644 15.90 -3.74 5.84
CA SER A 644 17.15 -3.29 5.21
C SER A 644 17.24 -1.77 4.98
N ALA A 645 16.22 -1.01 5.36
CA ALA A 645 16.21 0.44 5.21
C ALA A 645 16.71 1.09 6.50
N SER A 646 17.88 1.71 6.45
CA SER A 646 18.42 2.55 7.53
C SER A 646 17.54 3.78 7.88
N VAL A 647 16.51 4.04 7.08
CA VAL A 647 15.50 5.08 7.31
C VAL A 647 14.13 4.44 7.07
N GLY A 648 13.49 3.99 8.13
CA GLY A 648 12.15 3.40 8.10
C GLY A 648 11.10 4.50 7.85
N LEU A 649 10.27 4.33 6.82
CA LEU A 649 9.04 5.12 6.70
C LEU A 649 8.05 4.69 7.78
N THR A 650 7.34 5.65 8.31
CA THR A 650 6.24 5.44 9.26
C THR A 650 4.96 6.05 8.69
N MET A 651 3.83 5.75 9.32
CA MET A 651 2.57 6.41 8.96
C MET A 651 2.60 7.94 9.10
N LYS A 652 3.55 8.50 9.85
CA LYS A 652 3.74 9.95 9.97
C LYS A 652 4.25 10.60 8.68
N ASN A 653 4.86 9.79 7.81
CA ASN A 653 5.40 10.25 6.53
C ASN A 653 4.34 10.26 5.41
N VAL A 654 3.12 9.78 5.67
CA VAL A 654 2.01 9.82 4.71
C VAL A 654 1.31 11.17 4.82
N PRO A 655 1.31 11.99 3.76
CA PRO A 655 0.60 13.26 3.78
C PRO A 655 -0.92 13.05 3.74
N PHE A 656 -1.66 13.91 4.43
CA PHE A 656 -3.11 14.00 4.28
C PHE A 656 -3.48 14.65 2.94
N TYR A 657 -4.74 14.49 2.53
CA TYR A 657 -5.20 15.07 1.27
C TYR A 657 -5.03 16.60 1.24
N GLU A 658 -5.32 17.27 2.35
CA GLU A 658 -5.18 18.71 2.50
C GLU A 658 -3.72 19.17 2.35
N GLU A 659 -2.75 18.38 2.80
CA GLU A 659 -1.32 18.66 2.61
C GLU A 659 -0.90 18.50 1.14
N VAL A 660 -1.48 17.52 0.44
CA VAL A 660 -1.28 17.35 -1.01
C VAL A 660 -1.92 18.51 -1.77
N VAL A 661 -3.11 18.96 -1.37
CA VAL A 661 -3.79 20.15 -1.92
C VAL A 661 -2.89 21.37 -1.80
N ALA A 662 -2.42 21.67 -0.58
CA ALA A 662 -1.57 22.84 -0.32
C ALA A 662 -0.27 22.81 -1.17
N PHE A 663 0.35 21.65 -1.31
CA PHE A 663 1.53 21.48 -2.16
C PHE A 663 1.21 21.73 -3.63
N VAL A 664 0.11 21.19 -4.15
CA VAL A 664 -0.29 21.35 -5.57
C VAL A 664 -0.67 22.79 -5.89
N GLU A 665 -1.38 23.45 -5.00
CA GLU A 665 -1.72 24.87 -5.16
C GLU A 665 -0.46 25.75 -5.19
N ALA A 666 0.48 25.50 -4.28
CA ALA A 666 1.76 26.21 -4.27
C ALA A 666 2.60 25.94 -5.54
N LEU A 667 2.62 24.68 -6.01
CA LEU A 667 3.31 24.34 -7.26
C LEU A 667 2.64 25.01 -8.47
N ASN A 668 1.32 24.99 -8.53
CA ASN A 668 0.57 25.63 -9.62
C ASN A 668 0.82 27.16 -9.64
N GLU A 669 0.80 27.81 -8.47
CA GLU A 669 1.11 29.24 -8.34
C GLU A 669 2.54 29.53 -8.82
N GLU A 670 3.51 28.72 -8.43
CA GLU A 670 4.91 28.90 -8.85
C GLU A 670 5.08 28.71 -10.38
N LEU A 671 4.41 27.72 -10.97
CA LEU A 671 4.41 27.53 -12.41
C LEU A 671 3.80 28.72 -13.16
N GLN A 672 2.70 29.27 -12.67
CA GLN A 672 2.06 30.45 -13.22
C GLN A 672 2.93 31.71 -13.11
N LYS A 673 3.62 31.91 -11.96
CA LYS A 673 4.59 33.01 -11.78
C LYS A 673 5.73 32.97 -12.80
N ARG A 674 6.13 31.78 -13.26
CA ARG A 674 7.14 31.58 -14.28
C ARG A 674 6.59 31.70 -15.71
N GLY A 675 5.29 31.98 -15.87
CA GLY A 675 4.62 32.02 -17.17
C GLY A 675 4.43 30.65 -17.81
N LEU A 676 4.56 29.58 -17.02
CA LEU A 676 4.29 28.22 -17.47
C LEU A 676 2.79 27.96 -17.42
N LYS A 677 2.26 27.53 -18.54
CA LYS A 677 0.81 27.39 -18.76
C LYS A 677 0.32 26.03 -18.27
N TYR A 678 0.10 25.92 -16.96
CA TYR A 678 -0.49 24.76 -16.29
C TYR A 678 -1.67 25.19 -15.42
N GLY A 679 -2.59 24.27 -15.18
CA GLY A 679 -3.72 24.43 -14.25
C GLY A 679 -4.13 23.13 -13.62
N ILE A 680 -4.87 23.18 -12.52
CA ILE A 680 -5.39 21.97 -11.84
C ILE A 680 -6.56 21.43 -12.65
N GLY A 681 -6.37 20.31 -13.35
CA GLY A 681 -7.34 19.74 -14.28
C GLY A 681 -8.27 18.71 -13.65
N ALA A 682 -7.82 17.95 -12.64
CA ALA A 682 -8.62 16.90 -12.04
C ALA A 682 -8.12 16.53 -10.64
N GLU A 683 -8.97 15.88 -9.85
CA GLU A 683 -8.61 15.35 -8.54
C GLU A 683 -9.18 13.94 -8.30
N HIS A 684 -8.59 13.22 -7.37
CA HIS A 684 -9.14 12.00 -6.80
C HIS A 684 -8.80 11.97 -5.31
N ALA A 685 -9.64 12.63 -4.51
CA ALA A 685 -9.43 12.84 -3.09
C ALA A 685 -9.23 11.53 -2.30
N HIS A 686 -9.95 10.47 -2.72
CA HIS A 686 -9.85 9.15 -2.10
C HIS A 686 -8.45 8.50 -2.19
N SER A 687 -7.68 8.82 -3.23
CA SER A 687 -6.30 8.32 -3.39
C SER A 687 -5.25 9.38 -3.03
N CYS A 688 -5.63 10.51 -2.45
CA CYS A 688 -4.76 11.65 -2.19
C CYS A 688 -3.96 12.04 -3.45
N CYS A 689 -4.65 12.20 -4.59
CA CYS A 689 -4.04 12.41 -5.88
C CYS A 689 -4.69 13.58 -6.61
N ILE A 690 -3.87 14.49 -7.17
CA ILE A 690 -4.31 15.67 -7.92
C ILE A 690 -3.50 15.75 -9.20
N LEU A 691 -4.12 16.22 -10.28
CA LEU A 691 -3.54 16.33 -11.61
C LEU A 691 -3.43 17.79 -12.04
N LEU A 692 -2.20 18.25 -12.24
CA LEU A 692 -1.91 19.46 -13.00
C LEU A 692 -1.82 19.09 -14.48
N ALA A 693 -2.47 19.87 -15.33
CA ALA A 693 -2.48 19.68 -16.77
C ALA A 693 -1.92 20.92 -17.50
N SER A 694 -1.18 20.70 -18.57
CA SER A 694 -0.78 21.79 -19.47
C SER A 694 -2.02 22.37 -20.16
N GLU A 695 -2.06 23.70 -20.36
CA GLU A 695 -3.13 24.38 -21.09
C GLU A 695 -3.33 23.87 -22.54
N ARG A 696 -2.38 23.09 -23.08
CA ARG A 696 -2.56 22.35 -24.35
C ARG A 696 -3.79 21.41 -24.32
N PHE A 697 -4.21 21.00 -23.13
CA PHE A 697 -5.39 20.15 -22.86
C PHE A 697 -6.58 20.93 -22.32
N TYR A 698 -6.55 22.26 -22.41
CA TYR A 698 -7.66 23.13 -22.07
C TYR A 698 -8.22 23.76 -23.35
N VAL A 699 -9.35 23.24 -23.80
CA VAL A 699 -9.96 23.62 -25.09
C VAL A 699 -11.44 23.91 -24.85
N ASN A 700 -11.94 25.02 -25.43
CA ASN A 700 -13.33 25.47 -25.29
C ASN A 700 -13.77 25.56 -23.82
N ASP A 701 -12.92 26.15 -22.97
CA ASP A 701 -13.12 26.34 -21.54
C ASP A 701 -13.32 25.03 -20.73
N LYS A 702 -12.79 23.92 -21.25
CA LYS A 702 -12.87 22.61 -20.62
C LYS A 702 -11.54 21.89 -20.64
N TRP A 703 -11.26 21.15 -19.56
CA TRP A 703 -10.13 20.24 -19.49
C TRP A 703 -10.38 18.94 -20.26
N HIS A 704 -9.38 18.47 -20.98
CA HIS A 704 -9.39 17.24 -21.76
C HIS A 704 -8.27 16.29 -21.28
N THR A 705 -8.36 15.83 -20.03
CA THR A 705 -7.33 14.96 -19.45
C THR A 705 -7.54 13.48 -19.78
N ARG A 706 -8.72 13.08 -20.21
CA ARG A 706 -9.02 11.69 -20.58
C ARG A 706 -8.45 11.33 -21.95
N ILE A 707 -8.33 10.03 -22.18
CA ILE A 707 -7.82 9.47 -23.43
C ILE A 707 -8.98 8.88 -24.23
N ASP A 708 -9.03 9.24 -25.51
CA ASP A 708 -9.83 8.54 -26.51
C ASP A 708 -9.01 7.35 -27.04
N TYR A 709 -9.29 6.18 -26.49
CA TYR A 709 -8.52 4.95 -26.79
C TYR A 709 -8.77 4.45 -28.21
N GLU A 710 -9.97 4.58 -28.72
CA GLU A 710 -10.31 4.19 -30.10
C GLU A 710 -9.55 5.07 -31.08
N ARG A 711 -9.63 6.37 -30.86
CA ARG A 711 -8.90 7.35 -31.66
C ARG A 711 -7.39 7.16 -31.60
N PHE A 712 -6.84 6.80 -30.44
CA PHE A 712 -5.41 6.50 -30.30
C PHE A 712 -4.99 5.35 -31.23
N PHE A 713 -5.72 4.25 -31.26
CA PHE A 713 -5.39 3.10 -32.11
C PHE A 713 -5.60 3.40 -33.60
N GLU A 714 -6.64 4.16 -33.98
CA GLU A 714 -6.80 4.63 -35.35
C GLU A 714 -5.60 5.45 -35.83
N LEU A 715 -5.16 6.40 -35.00
CA LEU A 715 -4.00 7.25 -35.31
C LEU A 715 -2.70 6.46 -35.37
N LEU A 716 -2.52 5.51 -34.43
CA LEU A 716 -1.35 4.63 -34.42
C LEU A 716 -1.28 3.76 -35.67
N GLN A 717 -2.42 3.24 -36.15
CA GLN A 717 -2.48 2.48 -37.37
C GLN A 717 -2.12 3.33 -38.61
N LYS A 718 -2.60 4.58 -38.67
CA LYS A 718 -2.24 5.53 -39.73
C LYS A 718 -0.74 5.90 -39.68
N GLU A 719 -0.18 6.09 -38.47
CA GLU A 719 1.26 6.33 -38.33
C GLU A 719 2.08 5.12 -38.85
N LYS A 720 1.65 3.87 -38.55
CA LYS A 720 2.31 2.67 -39.06
C LYS A 720 2.17 2.49 -40.58
N SER A 721 1.01 2.81 -41.16
CA SER A 721 0.74 2.56 -42.60
C SER A 721 1.12 3.72 -43.52
N GLU A 722 0.97 4.96 -43.06
CA GLU A 722 1.10 6.18 -43.87
C GLU A 722 2.28 7.07 -43.45
N GLY A 723 2.92 6.76 -42.31
CA GLY A 723 4.01 7.57 -41.75
C GLY A 723 3.55 8.92 -41.17
N ILE A 724 2.25 9.09 -40.97
CA ILE A 724 1.67 10.35 -40.46
C ILE A 724 1.75 10.35 -38.94
N SER A 725 2.67 11.14 -38.38
CA SER A 725 2.81 11.28 -36.93
C SER A 725 1.65 12.11 -36.36
N PHE A 726 1.25 11.80 -35.13
CA PHE A 726 0.18 12.48 -34.42
C PHE A 726 0.63 12.97 -33.04
N ARG A 727 -0.14 13.90 -32.49
CA ARG A 727 0.18 14.60 -31.24
C ARG A 727 -0.66 14.05 -30.07
N PRO A 728 -0.25 14.29 -28.81
CA PRO A 728 -1.02 13.92 -27.62
C PRO A 728 -2.43 14.51 -27.58
N GLU A 729 -2.62 15.68 -28.18
CA GLU A 729 -3.91 16.37 -28.25
C GLU A 729 -4.89 15.72 -29.24
N ASP A 730 -4.41 14.97 -30.23
CA ASP A 730 -5.25 14.37 -31.27
C ASP A 730 -6.11 13.20 -30.76
N TYR A 731 -5.81 12.68 -29.56
CA TYR A 731 -6.56 11.61 -28.90
C TYR A 731 -6.94 11.95 -27.45
N MET A 732 -7.10 13.24 -27.16
CA MET A 732 -7.64 13.68 -25.86
C MET A 732 -9.17 13.65 -25.87
N ARG A 733 -9.76 13.49 -24.67
CA ARG A 733 -11.19 13.51 -24.43
C ARG A 733 -11.50 14.37 -23.20
N GLU A 734 -12.68 14.99 -23.18
CA GLU A 734 -13.16 15.85 -22.10
C GLU A 734 -13.10 15.12 -20.75
N THR A 735 -12.65 15.84 -19.71
CA THR A 735 -12.64 15.38 -18.32
C THR A 735 -14.06 15.38 -17.79
N GLU A 736 -14.47 14.29 -17.16
CA GLU A 736 -15.80 14.19 -16.56
C GLU A 736 -15.98 15.21 -15.43
N GLU A 737 -17.16 15.77 -15.31
CA GLU A 737 -17.46 16.82 -14.34
C GLU A 737 -17.13 16.39 -12.89
N TRP A 738 -17.48 15.16 -12.54
CA TRP A 738 -17.20 14.61 -11.20
C TRP A 738 -15.70 14.44 -10.90
N ALA A 739 -14.84 14.42 -11.93
CA ALA A 739 -13.38 14.29 -11.80
C ALA A 739 -12.66 15.64 -11.76
N LEU A 740 -13.33 16.74 -12.13
CA LEU A 740 -12.77 18.08 -12.08
C LEU A 740 -12.41 18.49 -10.66
N TRP A 741 -11.44 19.40 -10.56
CA TRP A 741 -11.03 20.00 -9.31
C TRP A 741 -12.22 20.58 -8.51
N GLY A 742 -12.32 20.22 -7.23
CA GLY A 742 -13.42 20.61 -6.34
C GLY A 742 -14.57 19.60 -6.24
N ASN A 743 -14.61 18.57 -7.10
CA ASN A 743 -15.71 17.58 -7.15
C ASN A 743 -15.37 16.22 -6.51
N GLY A 744 -14.15 16.05 -5.97
CA GLY A 744 -13.72 14.88 -5.20
C GLY A 744 -13.27 13.67 -6.03
N GLY A 745 -13.58 13.64 -7.34
CA GLY A 745 -13.04 12.63 -8.28
C GLY A 745 -13.61 11.22 -8.15
N PHE A 746 -14.78 11.05 -7.54
CA PHE A 746 -15.45 9.75 -7.39
C PHE A 746 -16.60 9.60 -8.37
N ASP A 747 -16.61 8.51 -9.15
CA ASP A 747 -17.66 8.25 -10.14
C ASP A 747 -19.02 8.09 -9.42
N PRO A 748 -20.06 8.89 -9.77
CA PRO A 748 -21.38 8.80 -9.15
C PRO A 748 -22.10 7.47 -9.42
N ASN A 749 -21.69 6.71 -10.43
CA ASN A 749 -22.24 5.38 -10.72
C ASN A 749 -21.69 4.27 -9.84
N ASP A 750 -20.61 4.53 -9.11
CA ASP A 750 -20.02 3.60 -8.15
C ASP A 750 -20.56 3.84 -6.74
N THR A 751 -20.74 2.77 -5.98
CA THR A 751 -21.28 2.85 -4.62
C THR A 751 -20.13 3.16 -3.65
N ARG A 752 -20.16 4.36 -3.07
CA ARG A 752 -19.19 4.71 -2.03
C ARG A 752 -19.57 4.00 -0.73
N VAL A 753 -18.79 3.02 -0.31
CA VAL A 753 -18.95 2.40 1.01
C VAL A 753 -18.43 3.40 2.05
N ARG A 754 -19.34 4.21 2.60
CA ARG A 754 -19.00 5.08 3.73
C ARG A 754 -19.18 4.27 5.01
N LYS A 755 -18.15 4.21 5.88
CA LYS A 755 -18.33 3.84 7.28
C LYS A 755 -19.41 4.77 7.85
N LYS A 756 -20.48 4.21 8.42
CA LYS A 756 -21.47 4.97 9.21
C LYS A 756 -20.76 5.49 10.48
N GLY A 757 -19.95 6.53 10.36
CA GLY A 757 -19.45 7.32 11.47
C GLY A 757 -20.46 8.41 11.76
N LYS A 758 -20.90 8.50 13.01
CA LYS A 758 -21.70 9.54 13.67
C LYS A 758 -21.76 10.88 12.91
N ASN A 759 -22.73 11.04 12.05
CA ASN A 759 -23.38 12.31 11.74
C ASN A 759 -24.79 11.97 11.22
N LYS A 760 -25.67 11.69 12.16
CA LYS A 760 -27.08 11.90 11.96
C LYS A 760 -27.23 13.41 12.04
N ASP A 761 -27.45 14.05 10.91
CA ASP A 761 -28.17 15.28 10.70
C ASP A 761 -27.66 15.98 9.44
N LYS A 762 -28.05 15.42 8.30
CA LYS A 762 -28.33 16.19 7.08
C LYS A 762 -29.45 15.46 6.34
N PRO A 763 -30.57 16.12 6.02
CA PRO A 763 -31.64 15.49 5.29
C PRO A 763 -31.16 15.10 3.89
N ALA A 764 -31.59 13.93 3.44
CA ALA A 764 -31.45 13.49 2.07
C ALA A 764 -32.17 14.49 1.18
N VAL A 765 -31.48 15.08 0.23
CA VAL A 765 -32.09 15.77 -0.89
C VAL A 765 -32.68 14.66 -1.77
N GLU A 766 -33.99 14.53 -1.73
CA GLU A 766 -34.74 13.74 -2.69
C GLU A 766 -34.56 14.38 -4.08
N GLN A 767 -33.78 13.71 -4.93
CA GLN A 767 -33.87 13.98 -6.38
C GLN A 767 -35.07 13.23 -6.89
N GLY A 768 -36.17 13.97 -7.11
CA GLY A 768 -37.35 13.48 -7.77
C GLY A 768 -37.05 13.09 -9.21
N CYS A 769 -37.50 11.89 -9.58
CA CYS A 769 -37.67 11.48 -10.96
C CYS A 769 -38.70 12.36 -11.63
N SER A 770 -38.35 12.94 -12.76
CA SER A 770 -39.27 13.28 -13.85
C SER A 770 -38.55 13.10 -15.21
#